data_00f357bdb2af34e2d575adba2af2f678
#
_entry.id   00f357bdb2af34e2d575adba2af2f678
#
_cell.length_a   1.000
_cell.length_b   1.000
_cell.length_c   1.000
_cell.angle_alpha   90.00
_cell.angle_beta   90.00
_cell.angle_gamma   90.00
#
_symmetry.space_group_name_H-M   'P 1'
#
loop_
_entity.id
_entity.type
_entity.pdbx_description
1 polymer ?
#
loop_
_entity_poly.entity_id
_entity_poly.type
_entity_poly.pdbx_seq_one_letter_code
_entity_poly.pdbx_strand_id
1 'polypeptide(L)'
;VPNSFTVNGQTIPNADLSTGVNIGSINGGTAAIITFQATVTTLPINNPISNSALTTYRYIVDPDQSPITTSNQSNTTTTQINSAILTAQKSTNVFTVDIGQDIVYSVTITNSGNVNATNVIFTDVIPDGTSFEPNSFTLNGTIIENANIITGVPIGDIAPNESAIVEFHITSNEIPAINPITNQASVSFQHIVNPANPPVSKNITSNSVTTTIESAILTTTKIGDKAFATIGDTITYTTTITNTGNIPANNVIFSDPIPSWTQFVAGSVIVDGTPLPSASIIDGIGINTIIPNQTVTIIFQVQIVSNPPTFTPELQNLAFVNFQYNVGNALQAQPGNVETNVFVTSIHSAILSAVKTANTAFANIGDTITYTVLIQNSGNTNATNVNFSDPVPAGTTFVENSFAVNGSTIPGANPNNGVNIGTISSDSSLTVTFQVIVTSTPPSNPITNVASIQYTFIVDPASPPVTGTINSNSASTQINNATVTTVLQANRSIVSIGDVITYTATLTNTGNFPANSVLLINGVPEGALFVPNSVTLNGISLPDASPTLGIPVGIIAPGDSATITFQFLASSIPPQGAIINQALTSYTYIVDPSQPPVTATSSSNTVTTAVVDASLSVIKNTDSIVQSTDGTITYTVVVQNNGNTTANTVTLTDLV
;
A
#
# COMPACT_ATOMS: atom_id res chain seq x y z
N VAL A 1 -47.40 -74.75 29.90
CA VAL A 1 -47.14 -73.76 30.96
C VAL A 1 -46.83 -74.48 32.25
N PRO A 2 -45.66 -74.33 32.87
CA PRO A 2 -45.33 -74.98 34.15
C PRO A 2 -46.41 -74.75 35.20
N ASN A 3 -46.73 -75.80 35.98
CA ASN A 3 -47.70 -75.75 37.07
C ASN A 3 -49.14 -75.34 36.70
N SER A 4 -49.53 -75.44 35.41
CA SER A 4 -50.88 -75.14 34.94
C SER A 4 -51.78 -76.32 34.93
N PHE A 5 -51.26 -77.57 35.17
CA PHE A 5 -52.01 -78.79 35.15
C PHE A 5 -52.77 -78.97 36.52
N THR A 6 -54.06 -79.10 36.40
CA THR A 6 -54.86 -79.31 37.60
C THR A 6 -55.77 -80.55 37.42
N VAL A 7 -56.11 -81.18 38.55
CA VAL A 7 -57.13 -82.25 38.64
C VAL A 7 -58.17 -81.76 39.66
N ASN A 8 -59.44 -81.65 39.27
CA ASN A 8 -60.52 -81.09 40.10
C ASN A 8 -60.14 -79.76 40.77
N GLY A 9 -59.42 -78.91 40.06
CA GLY A 9 -58.99 -77.60 40.57
C GLY A 9 -57.72 -77.59 41.44
N GLN A 10 -57.18 -78.73 41.78
CA GLN A 10 -55.96 -78.89 42.57
C GLN A 10 -54.78 -78.99 41.64
N THR A 11 -53.72 -78.14 41.78
CA THR A 11 -52.52 -78.14 40.93
C THR A 11 -51.64 -79.35 41.21
N ILE A 12 -51.23 -80.05 40.18
CA ILE A 12 -50.22 -81.10 40.23
C ILE A 12 -48.90 -80.48 39.83
N PRO A 13 -48.00 -80.23 40.78
CA PRO A 13 -46.71 -79.60 40.43
C PRO A 13 -45.85 -80.51 39.51
N ASN A 14 -45.10 -79.92 38.59
CA ASN A 14 -44.21 -80.61 37.68
C ASN A 14 -44.88 -81.69 36.79
N ALA A 15 -46.18 -81.55 36.51
CA ALA A 15 -46.90 -82.45 35.64
C ALA A 15 -46.34 -82.38 34.22
N ASP A 16 -45.93 -83.52 33.68
CA ASP A 16 -45.46 -83.67 32.30
C ASP A 16 -46.45 -84.52 31.52
N LEU A 17 -47.24 -83.84 30.66
CA LEU A 17 -48.24 -84.53 29.83
C LEU A 17 -47.62 -85.40 28.73
N SER A 18 -46.32 -85.18 28.35
CA SER A 18 -45.66 -86.00 27.32
C SER A 18 -45.33 -87.41 27.86
N THR A 19 -45.10 -87.52 29.12
CA THR A 19 -44.82 -88.83 29.79
C THR A 19 -46.03 -89.43 30.51
N GLY A 20 -47.16 -88.71 30.58
CA GLY A 20 -48.36 -89.04 31.24
C GLY A 20 -48.34 -88.61 32.69
N VAL A 21 -49.51 -88.13 33.19
CA VAL A 21 -49.68 -87.68 34.60
C VAL A 21 -50.68 -88.62 35.30
N ASN A 22 -50.27 -89.19 36.43
CA ASN A 22 -51.10 -89.94 37.22
C ASN A 22 -52.16 -89.05 37.97
N ILE A 23 -53.42 -89.16 37.60
CA ILE A 23 -54.54 -88.34 38.14
C ILE A 23 -55.30 -89.02 39.26
N GLY A 24 -54.81 -90.19 39.75
CA GLY A 24 -55.43 -90.96 40.82
C GLY A 24 -56.55 -91.84 40.31
N SER A 25 -57.44 -92.34 41.28
CA SER A 25 -58.58 -93.18 40.97
C SER A 25 -59.88 -92.39 40.76
N ILE A 26 -60.66 -92.78 39.78
CA ILE A 26 -61.97 -92.18 39.48
C ILE A 26 -63.03 -93.24 39.84
N ASN A 27 -63.90 -92.94 40.83
CA ASN A 27 -64.94 -93.85 41.32
C ASN A 27 -66.07 -94.00 40.26
N GLY A 28 -66.74 -95.14 40.28
CA GLY A 28 -67.91 -95.39 39.40
C GLY A 28 -68.96 -94.26 39.56
N GLY A 29 -69.38 -93.73 38.41
CA GLY A 29 -70.35 -92.62 38.34
C GLY A 29 -69.81 -91.21 38.64
N THR A 30 -68.51 -91.06 38.87
CA THR A 30 -67.85 -89.73 39.09
C THR A 30 -67.02 -89.34 37.89
N ALA A 31 -66.66 -88.07 37.82
CA ALA A 31 -65.79 -87.51 36.77
C ALA A 31 -64.62 -86.77 37.41
N ALA A 32 -63.44 -86.82 36.80
CA ALA A 32 -62.33 -85.94 37.10
C ALA A 32 -62.20 -84.87 35.99
N ILE A 33 -62.16 -83.60 36.41
CA ILE A 33 -61.96 -82.46 35.52
C ILE A 33 -60.48 -82.12 35.48
N ILE A 34 -59.84 -82.16 34.31
CA ILE A 34 -58.44 -81.87 34.09
C ILE A 34 -58.36 -80.62 33.27
N THR A 35 -57.52 -79.64 33.73
CA THR A 35 -57.20 -78.45 32.98
C THR A 35 -55.69 -78.26 32.84
N PHE A 36 -55.20 -77.72 31.76
CA PHE A 36 -53.84 -77.35 31.56
C PHE A 36 -53.77 -76.24 30.53
N GLN A 37 -52.65 -75.46 30.57
CA GLN A 37 -52.35 -74.39 29.58
C GLN A 37 -51.19 -74.81 28.74
N ALA A 38 -51.24 -74.47 27.44
CA ALA A 38 -50.17 -74.58 26.48
C ALA A 38 -49.87 -73.18 25.89
N THR A 39 -48.57 -72.79 25.74
CA THR A 39 -48.15 -71.56 25.09
C THR A 39 -47.84 -71.84 23.67
N VAL A 40 -48.38 -71.03 22.74
CA VAL A 40 -48.02 -71.07 21.35
C VAL A 40 -46.74 -70.24 21.16
N THR A 41 -45.63 -70.89 20.87
CA THR A 41 -44.32 -70.27 20.73
C THR A 41 -43.95 -69.93 19.29
N THR A 42 -44.53 -70.69 18.36
CA THR A 42 -44.28 -70.48 16.90
C THR A 42 -45.56 -70.70 16.12
N LEU A 43 -45.67 -70.17 14.93
CA LEU A 43 -46.77 -70.50 14.03
C LEU A 43 -46.62 -71.96 13.59
N PRO A 44 -47.62 -72.84 13.86
CA PRO A 44 -47.51 -74.25 13.52
C PRO A 44 -47.61 -74.47 12.00
N ILE A 45 -46.86 -75.43 11.51
CA ILE A 45 -46.94 -75.87 10.11
C ILE A 45 -48.33 -76.33 9.72
N ASN A 46 -48.95 -77.08 10.61
CA ASN A 46 -50.35 -77.48 10.45
C ASN A 46 -51.23 -76.59 11.36
N ASN A 47 -52.06 -75.80 10.76
CA ASN A 47 -52.96 -74.86 11.40
C ASN A 47 -54.41 -75.06 10.89
N PRO A 48 -55.39 -75.33 11.69
CA PRO A 48 -55.41 -75.31 13.15
C PRO A 48 -54.57 -76.39 13.80
N ILE A 49 -54.05 -76.13 15.03
CA ILE A 49 -53.45 -77.14 15.84
C ILE A 49 -54.56 -78.07 16.36
N SER A 50 -54.32 -79.37 16.32
CA SER A 50 -55.24 -80.40 16.82
C SER A 50 -54.71 -81.00 18.12
N ASN A 51 -55.58 -81.15 19.11
CA ASN A 51 -55.17 -81.69 20.35
C ASN A 51 -56.24 -82.75 20.80
N SER A 52 -55.78 -83.95 21.23
CA SER A 52 -56.57 -84.96 21.85
C SER A 52 -55.83 -85.58 23.00
N ALA A 53 -56.53 -85.99 24.01
CA ALA A 53 -55.97 -86.62 25.20
C ALA A 53 -56.19 -88.16 25.17
N LEU A 54 -55.18 -88.91 25.58
CA LEU A 54 -55.24 -90.32 25.77
C LEU A 54 -55.25 -90.57 27.31
N THR A 55 -56.30 -91.33 27.82
CA THR A 55 -56.32 -91.79 29.17
C THR A 55 -56.09 -93.28 29.16
N THR A 56 -55.18 -93.77 29.99
CA THR A 56 -54.95 -95.19 30.23
C THR A 56 -55.32 -95.49 31.71
N TYR A 57 -56.11 -96.45 31.89
CA TYR A 57 -56.55 -96.85 33.23
C TYR A 57 -56.56 -98.35 33.39
N ARG A 58 -56.60 -98.82 34.71
CA ARG A 58 -56.70 -100.21 35.01
C ARG A 58 -57.93 -100.43 35.92
N TYR A 59 -58.59 -101.54 35.70
CA TYR A 59 -59.68 -101.96 36.57
C TYR A 59 -59.58 -103.46 36.83
N ILE A 60 -60.18 -103.95 37.95
CA ILE A 60 -60.16 -105.31 38.37
C ILE A 60 -61.56 -105.80 38.25
N VAL A 61 -61.78 -106.92 37.50
CA VAL A 61 -63.06 -107.62 37.40
C VAL A 61 -63.16 -108.74 38.40
N ASP A 62 -62.09 -109.47 38.67
CA ASP A 62 -61.96 -110.52 39.64
C ASP A 62 -60.69 -110.22 40.47
N PRO A 63 -60.87 -110.13 41.85
CA PRO A 63 -59.75 -109.80 42.76
C PRO A 63 -58.55 -110.76 42.66
N ASP A 64 -58.80 -112.01 42.17
CA ASP A 64 -57.75 -113.01 41.99
C ASP A 64 -57.08 -112.99 40.62
N GLN A 65 -57.42 -112.00 39.72
CA GLN A 65 -56.86 -111.84 38.39
C GLN A 65 -56.08 -110.55 38.30
N SER A 66 -55.15 -110.53 37.32
CA SER A 66 -54.40 -109.31 37.04
C SER A 66 -55.32 -108.21 36.54
N PRO A 67 -55.12 -106.94 36.90
CA PRO A 67 -55.93 -105.80 36.42
C PRO A 67 -55.92 -105.67 34.89
N ILE A 68 -57.10 -105.46 34.30
CA ILE A 68 -57.25 -105.14 32.89
C ILE A 68 -56.82 -103.71 32.61
N THR A 69 -55.89 -103.52 31.69
CA THR A 69 -55.46 -102.19 31.24
C THR A 69 -56.19 -101.83 29.97
N THR A 70 -56.78 -100.68 29.87
CA THR A 70 -57.44 -100.16 28.69
C THR A 70 -57.16 -98.68 28.54
N SER A 71 -57.42 -98.16 27.40
CA SER A 71 -57.23 -96.73 27.12
C SER A 71 -58.40 -96.21 26.30
N ASN A 72 -58.71 -94.94 26.53
CA ASN A 72 -59.72 -94.18 25.76
C ASN A 72 -59.12 -92.88 25.32
N GLN A 73 -59.36 -92.55 24.05
CA GLN A 73 -58.97 -91.31 23.49
C GLN A 73 -60.12 -90.28 23.50
N SER A 74 -59.84 -89.03 23.81
CA SER A 74 -60.84 -87.96 23.71
C SER A 74 -61.16 -87.62 22.27
N ASN A 75 -62.22 -86.90 22.09
CA ASN A 75 -62.44 -86.19 20.86
C ASN A 75 -61.22 -85.22 20.58
N THR A 76 -60.99 -84.92 19.36
CA THR A 76 -59.97 -83.92 18.93
C THR A 76 -60.61 -82.54 18.99
N THR A 77 -59.94 -81.60 19.67
CA THR A 77 -60.22 -80.15 19.59
C THR A 77 -59.22 -79.46 18.68
N THR A 78 -59.69 -78.47 17.97
CA THR A 78 -58.81 -77.65 17.06
C THR A 78 -58.81 -76.22 17.51
N THR A 79 -57.62 -75.60 17.46
CA THR A 79 -57.44 -74.18 17.75
C THR A 79 -56.73 -73.53 16.56
N GLN A 80 -57.35 -72.50 15.96
CA GLN A 80 -56.75 -71.71 14.90
C GLN A 80 -55.73 -70.72 15.51
N ILE A 81 -54.52 -70.75 15.03
CA ILE A 81 -53.48 -69.79 15.46
C ILE A 81 -53.33 -68.73 14.35
N ASN A 82 -53.69 -67.50 14.71
CA ASN A 82 -53.60 -66.36 13.82
C ASN A 82 -52.50 -65.39 14.28
N SER A 83 -51.48 -65.14 13.50
CA SER A 83 -50.41 -64.22 13.81
C SER A 83 -49.82 -63.58 12.52
N ALA A 84 -49.73 -62.27 12.54
CA ALA A 84 -48.82 -61.60 11.64
C ALA A 84 -47.42 -61.57 12.24
N ILE A 85 -46.42 -61.95 11.49
CA ILE A 85 -45.01 -62.02 11.92
C ILE A 85 -44.22 -61.24 10.91
N LEU A 86 -43.93 -59.92 11.20
CA LEU A 86 -43.12 -59.08 10.35
C LEU A 86 -41.61 -59.24 10.65
N THR A 87 -40.82 -59.20 9.65
CA THR A 87 -39.35 -59.01 9.67
C THR A 87 -39.01 -57.80 8.85
N ALA A 88 -38.02 -57.00 9.28
CA ALA A 88 -37.53 -55.83 8.55
C ALA A 88 -36.02 -55.99 8.30
N GLN A 89 -35.61 -55.92 7.01
CA GLN A 89 -34.23 -56.02 6.57
C GLN A 89 -33.84 -54.69 5.94
N LYS A 90 -32.90 -53.95 6.62
CA LYS A 90 -32.38 -52.67 6.15
C LYS A 90 -31.04 -52.82 5.44
N SER A 91 -30.86 -52.10 4.37
CA SER A 91 -29.60 -51.98 3.62
C SER A 91 -29.29 -50.52 3.27
N THR A 92 -28.05 -50.21 2.91
CA THR A 92 -27.59 -48.91 2.40
C THR A 92 -26.89 -49.13 1.05
N ASN A 93 -26.98 -48.14 0.17
CA ASN A 93 -26.28 -48.15 -1.10
C ASN A 93 -24.77 -47.87 -0.96
N VAL A 94 -24.33 -47.20 0.16
CA VAL A 94 -22.94 -46.80 0.35
C VAL A 94 -22.50 -47.06 1.81
N PHE A 95 -21.21 -47.42 1.98
CA PHE A 95 -20.60 -47.63 3.29
C PHE A 95 -19.71 -46.44 3.70
N THR A 96 -19.31 -45.61 2.72
CA THR A 96 -18.52 -44.40 2.91
C THR A 96 -19.06 -43.32 1.97
N VAL A 97 -19.21 -42.09 2.46
CA VAL A 97 -19.81 -40.98 1.73
C VAL A 97 -19.09 -39.66 2.09
N ASP A 98 -19.06 -38.73 1.16
CA ASP A 98 -18.60 -37.36 1.40
C ASP A 98 -19.74 -36.47 1.93
N ILE A 99 -19.38 -35.33 2.50
CA ILE A 99 -20.33 -34.26 2.84
C ILE A 99 -21.04 -33.79 1.56
N GLY A 100 -22.36 -33.59 1.64
CA GLY A 100 -23.20 -33.17 0.52
C GLY A 100 -23.65 -34.31 -0.36
N GLN A 101 -23.28 -35.58 -0.06
CA GLN A 101 -23.67 -36.75 -0.84
C GLN A 101 -24.86 -37.48 -0.17
N ASP A 102 -25.62 -38.19 -1.03
CA ASP A 102 -26.81 -38.91 -0.59
C ASP A 102 -26.47 -40.33 -0.15
N ILE A 103 -27.17 -40.76 0.94
CA ILE A 103 -27.23 -42.12 1.43
C ILE A 103 -28.61 -42.61 1.18
N VAL A 104 -28.77 -43.70 0.40
CA VAL A 104 -30.05 -44.34 0.12
C VAL A 104 -30.22 -45.53 0.99
N TYR A 105 -31.28 -45.52 1.83
CA TYR A 105 -31.68 -46.64 2.63
C TYR A 105 -32.85 -47.36 2.00
N SER A 106 -32.77 -48.73 1.94
CA SER A 106 -33.84 -49.59 1.48
C SER A 106 -34.19 -50.53 2.63
N VAL A 107 -35.50 -50.66 2.98
CA VAL A 107 -36.01 -51.54 4.03
C VAL A 107 -37.07 -52.45 3.45
N THR A 108 -36.77 -53.74 3.42
CA THR A 108 -37.74 -54.78 3.01
C THR A 108 -38.47 -55.32 4.27
N ILE A 109 -39.79 -55.16 4.32
CA ILE A 109 -40.64 -55.57 5.41
C ILE A 109 -41.48 -56.76 4.91
N THR A 110 -41.29 -57.95 5.47
CA THR A 110 -41.92 -59.18 5.00
C THR A 110 -42.82 -59.74 6.11
N ASN A 111 -44.07 -60.13 5.76
CA ASN A 111 -44.98 -60.83 6.65
C ASN A 111 -44.89 -62.36 6.43
N SER A 112 -44.16 -63.03 7.31
CA SER A 112 -44.06 -64.48 7.31
C SER A 112 -45.18 -65.14 8.15
N GLY A 113 -46.16 -64.38 8.67
CA GLY A 113 -47.32 -64.84 9.35
C GLY A 113 -48.40 -65.42 8.45
N ASN A 114 -49.53 -65.79 9.04
CA ASN A 114 -50.64 -66.36 8.30
C ASN A 114 -51.92 -65.49 8.28
N VAL A 115 -51.81 -64.27 8.80
CA VAL A 115 -52.86 -63.23 8.73
C VAL A 115 -52.23 -61.92 8.33
N ASN A 116 -53.01 -60.96 7.81
CA ASN A 116 -52.57 -59.66 7.44
C ASN A 116 -51.99 -58.92 8.66
N ALA A 117 -50.84 -58.27 8.42
CA ALA A 117 -50.39 -57.14 9.26
C ALA A 117 -51.15 -55.91 8.80
N THR A 118 -51.92 -55.27 9.67
CA THR A 118 -52.76 -54.13 9.36
C THR A 118 -52.25 -52.88 10.03
N ASN A 119 -52.60 -51.69 9.52
CA ASN A 119 -52.14 -50.37 10.07
C ASN A 119 -50.62 -50.36 10.27
N VAL A 120 -49.87 -50.82 9.24
CA VAL A 120 -48.39 -50.85 9.32
C VAL A 120 -47.86 -49.44 9.16
N ILE A 121 -47.08 -49.00 10.15
CA ILE A 121 -46.45 -47.66 10.20
C ILE A 121 -44.93 -47.86 10.24
N PHE A 122 -44.23 -47.23 9.31
CA PHE A 122 -42.79 -47.21 9.22
C PHE A 122 -42.27 -45.94 9.91
N THR A 123 -41.23 -46.05 10.77
CA THR A 123 -40.52 -44.94 11.39
C THR A 123 -39.01 -45.14 11.27
N ASP A 124 -38.28 -44.01 11.12
CA ASP A 124 -36.83 -44.04 11.09
C ASP A 124 -36.27 -42.76 11.73
N VAL A 125 -35.26 -42.88 12.56
CA VAL A 125 -34.60 -41.74 13.22
C VAL A 125 -33.47 -41.31 12.32
N ILE A 126 -33.48 -40.02 11.91
CA ILE A 126 -32.41 -39.46 11.08
C ILE A 126 -31.14 -39.38 11.93
N PRO A 127 -30.02 -39.97 11.48
CA PRO A 127 -28.74 -39.89 12.18
C PRO A 127 -28.19 -38.45 12.25
N ASP A 128 -27.48 -38.15 13.34
CA ASP A 128 -26.78 -36.86 13.48
C ASP A 128 -25.83 -36.59 12.30
N GLY A 129 -25.72 -35.33 11.91
CA GLY A 129 -24.91 -34.91 10.77
C GLY A 129 -25.55 -35.17 9.42
N THR A 130 -26.82 -35.63 9.38
CA THR A 130 -27.58 -35.89 8.15
C THR A 130 -28.94 -35.22 8.16
N SER A 131 -29.57 -35.08 7.02
CA SER A 131 -30.94 -34.60 6.88
C SER A 131 -31.74 -35.48 5.90
N PHE A 132 -33.03 -35.70 6.20
CA PHE A 132 -33.93 -36.39 5.29
C PHE A 132 -34.21 -35.52 4.05
N GLU A 133 -34.15 -36.16 2.88
CA GLU A 133 -34.48 -35.47 1.64
C GLU A 133 -36.01 -35.47 1.43
N PRO A 134 -36.68 -34.32 1.36
CA PRO A 134 -38.11 -34.24 1.16
C PRO A 134 -38.57 -34.95 -0.12
N ASN A 135 -39.67 -35.71 -0.03
CA ASN A 135 -40.26 -36.49 -1.13
C ASN A 135 -39.36 -37.58 -1.74
N SER A 136 -38.29 -37.98 -1.04
CA SER A 136 -37.46 -39.13 -1.44
C SER A 136 -38.06 -40.48 -0.98
N PHE A 137 -39.05 -40.46 -0.09
CA PHE A 137 -39.65 -41.69 0.45
C PHE A 137 -40.52 -42.37 -0.61
N THR A 138 -40.23 -43.64 -0.90
CA THR A 138 -41.02 -44.48 -1.80
C THR A 138 -41.52 -45.73 -1.06
N LEU A 139 -42.69 -46.17 -1.47
CA LEU A 139 -43.25 -47.46 -1.10
C LEU A 139 -43.46 -48.30 -2.41
N ASN A 140 -42.74 -49.39 -2.52
CA ASN A 140 -42.77 -50.27 -3.71
C ASN A 140 -42.50 -49.47 -4.99
N GLY A 141 -41.54 -48.49 -4.91
CA GLY A 141 -41.15 -47.60 -6.02
C GLY A 141 -42.09 -46.42 -6.29
N THR A 142 -43.21 -46.31 -5.52
CA THR A 142 -44.12 -45.17 -5.65
C THR A 142 -43.84 -44.14 -4.59
N ILE A 143 -43.66 -42.85 -4.95
CA ILE A 143 -43.39 -41.76 -4.04
C ILE A 143 -44.59 -41.52 -3.14
N ILE A 144 -44.34 -41.39 -1.84
CA ILE A 144 -45.31 -40.93 -0.84
C ILE A 144 -44.98 -39.45 -0.53
N GLU A 145 -45.78 -38.56 -1.06
CA GLU A 145 -45.59 -37.14 -0.87
C GLU A 145 -45.75 -36.72 0.61
N ASN A 146 -44.93 -35.76 1.04
CA ASN A 146 -44.94 -35.27 2.43
C ASN A 146 -44.75 -36.35 3.51
N ALA A 147 -44.08 -37.45 3.19
CA ALA A 147 -43.74 -38.48 4.14
C ALA A 147 -42.89 -37.92 5.28
N ASN A 148 -43.30 -38.18 6.51
CA ASN A 148 -42.54 -37.85 7.72
C ASN A 148 -42.10 -39.13 8.41
N ILE A 149 -40.87 -39.57 8.13
CA ILE A 149 -40.35 -40.83 8.66
C ILE A 149 -40.08 -40.80 10.18
N ILE A 150 -39.96 -39.59 10.77
CA ILE A 150 -39.76 -39.44 12.23
C ILE A 150 -41.04 -39.69 12.98
N THR A 151 -42.17 -39.14 12.51
CA THR A 151 -43.48 -39.30 13.17
C THR A 151 -44.24 -40.55 12.70
N GLY A 152 -43.81 -41.14 11.59
CA GLY A 152 -44.34 -42.35 11.03
C GLY A 152 -45.08 -42.20 9.72
N VAL A 153 -44.77 -43.07 8.76
CA VAL A 153 -45.40 -43.15 7.43
C VAL A 153 -46.27 -44.41 7.40
N PRO A 154 -47.61 -44.30 7.20
CA PRO A 154 -48.46 -45.43 6.93
C PRO A 154 -48.09 -46.10 5.59
N ILE A 155 -47.73 -47.40 5.63
CA ILE A 155 -47.35 -48.17 4.45
C ILE A 155 -48.43 -49.21 4.03
N GLY A 156 -49.64 -49.12 4.66
CA GLY A 156 -50.76 -49.99 4.36
C GLY A 156 -50.70 -51.33 5.05
N ASP A 157 -51.44 -52.31 4.52
CA ASP A 157 -51.52 -53.68 5.05
C ASP A 157 -50.54 -54.57 4.28
N ILE A 158 -49.92 -55.54 4.99
CA ILE A 158 -49.03 -56.54 4.35
C ILE A 158 -49.69 -57.95 4.54
N ALA A 159 -50.10 -58.52 3.42
CA ALA A 159 -50.73 -59.86 3.42
C ALA A 159 -49.71 -60.96 3.77
N PRO A 160 -50.18 -62.16 4.19
CA PRO A 160 -49.32 -63.31 4.43
C PRO A 160 -48.41 -63.62 3.21
N ASN A 161 -47.10 -63.77 3.46
CA ASN A 161 -46.03 -64.04 2.46
C ASN A 161 -45.78 -62.89 1.46
N GLU A 162 -46.36 -61.69 1.70
CA GLU A 162 -46.08 -60.49 0.92
C GLU A 162 -45.02 -59.62 1.62
N SER A 163 -44.39 -58.73 0.81
CA SER A 163 -43.40 -57.77 1.29
C SER A 163 -43.73 -56.36 0.84
N ALA A 164 -43.42 -55.39 1.64
CA ALA A 164 -43.38 -53.97 1.33
C ALA A 164 -41.90 -53.50 1.30
N ILE A 165 -41.51 -52.80 0.23
CA ILE A 165 -40.17 -52.20 0.11
C ILE A 165 -40.29 -50.69 0.32
N VAL A 166 -39.63 -50.19 1.34
CA VAL A 166 -39.48 -48.76 1.63
C VAL A 166 -38.11 -48.34 1.22
N GLU A 167 -38.00 -47.22 0.47
CA GLU A 167 -36.74 -46.59 0.11
C GLU A 167 -36.82 -45.09 0.41
N PHE A 168 -35.75 -44.51 0.97
CA PHE A 168 -35.66 -43.08 1.23
C PHE A 168 -34.20 -42.60 1.25
N HIS A 169 -33.99 -41.29 0.98
CA HIS A 169 -32.70 -40.67 0.93
C HIS A 169 -32.46 -39.74 2.11
N ILE A 170 -31.23 -39.72 2.58
CA ILE A 170 -30.73 -38.71 3.51
C ILE A 170 -29.44 -38.12 2.94
N THR A 171 -29.20 -36.80 3.15
CA THR A 171 -27.99 -36.12 2.70
C THR A 171 -27.06 -35.95 3.91
N SER A 172 -25.77 -36.23 3.72
CA SER A 172 -24.71 -35.95 4.70
C SER A 172 -24.39 -34.46 4.73
N ASN A 173 -24.50 -33.79 5.89
CA ASN A 173 -24.31 -32.34 6.00
C ASN A 173 -23.01 -31.97 6.69
N GLU A 174 -22.54 -32.77 7.61
CA GLU A 174 -21.33 -32.56 8.41
C GLU A 174 -20.79 -33.89 8.94
N ILE A 175 -19.54 -33.87 9.41
CA ILE A 175 -18.95 -35.00 10.10
C ILE A 175 -19.51 -35.04 11.55
N PRO A 176 -20.36 -36.01 11.91
CA PRO A 176 -20.95 -36.08 13.25
C PRO A 176 -19.92 -36.49 14.31
N ALA A 177 -20.21 -36.15 15.57
CA ALA A 177 -19.33 -36.50 16.67
C ALA A 177 -19.15 -38.03 16.84
N ILE A 178 -20.17 -38.81 16.45
CA ILE A 178 -20.14 -40.30 16.38
C ILE A 178 -20.16 -40.68 14.91
N ASN A 179 -19.03 -41.12 14.41
CA ASN A 179 -18.81 -41.54 13.03
C ASN A 179 -18.04 -42.87 13.01
N PRO A 180 -18.51 -43.95 12.38
CA PRO A 180 -19.63 -44.02 11.44
C PRO A 180 -21.02 -43.79 12.08
N ILE A 181 -21.95 -43.22 11.31
CA ILE A 181 -23.36 -43.13 11.67
C ILE A 181 -24.00 -44.50 11.62
N THR A 182 -24.94 -44.74 12.53
CA THR A 182 -25.72 -45.97 12.57
C THR A 182 -27.18 -45.64 12.37
N ASN A 183 -27.87 -46.40 11.50
CA ASN A 183 -29.29 -46.21 11.25
C ASN A 183 -30.08 -47.51 11.34
N GLN A 184 -31.24 -47.46 12.02
CA GLN A 184 -32.14 -48.57 12.27
C GLN A 184 -33.60 -48.11 12.18
N ALA A 185 -34.42 -48.80 11.39
CA ALA A 185 -35.84 -48.53 11.25
C ALA A 185 -36.66 -49.26 12.28
N SER A 186 -37.86 -48.75 12.59
CA SER A 186 -38.88 -49.40 13.43
C SER A 186 -40.19 -49.50 12.64
N VAL A 187 -40.90 -50.63 12.84
CA VAL A 187 -42.17 -50.88 12.19
C VAL A 187 -43.19 -51.31 13.22
N SER A 188 -44.27 -50.55 13.35
CA SER A 188 -45.41 -50.88 14.21
C SER A 188 -46.56 -51.39 13.36
N PHE A 189 -47.30 -52.38 13.85
CA PHE A 189 -48.42 -52.98 13.14
C PHE A 189 -49.41 -53.59 14.07
N GLN A 190 -50.59 -53.95 13.56
CA GLN A 190 -51.63 -54.65 14.23
C GLN A 190 -51.98 -55.91 13.45
N HIS A 191 -52.56 -56.91 14.16
CA HIS A 191 -53.19 -58.09 13.50
C HIS A 191 -54.37 -58.61 14.32
N ILE A 192 -55.32 -59.23 13.68
CA ILE A 192 -56.50 -59.79 14.27
C ILE A 192 -56.25 -61.26 14.57
N VAL A 193 -56.28 -61.65 15.87
CA VAL A 193 -56.21 -63.04 16.29
C VAL A 193 -57.61 -63.67 16.26
N ASN A 194 -58.61 -62.97 16.80
CA ASN A 194 -60.00 -63.33 16.78
C ASN A 194 -60.84 -62.11 16.45
N PRO A 195 -61.69 -62.16 15.40
CA PRO A 195 -62.53 -61.04 14.97
C PRO A 195 -63.48 -60.49 16.11
N ALA A 196 -63.71 -61.22 17.15
CA ALA A 196 -64.52 -60.77 18.30
C ALA A 196 -63.70 -59.94 19.32
N ASN A 197 -62.35 -59.84 19.16
CA ASN A 197 -61.45 -59.17 20.08
C ASN A 197 -60.74 -57.97 19.37
N PRO A 198 -60.26 -56.97 20.13
CA PRO A 198 -59.43 -55.90 19.59
C PRO A 198 -58.16 -56.46 18.91
N PRO A 199 -57.65 -55.81 17.85
CA PRO A 199 -56.38 -56.19 17.22
C PRO A 199 -55.21 -56.15 18.23
N VAL A 200 -54.24 -57.03 18.01
CA VAL A 200 -53.01 -57.09 18.79
C VAL A 200 -51.97 -56.19 18.08
N SER A 201 -51.40 -55.20 18.82
CA SER A 201 -50.36 -54.36 18.35
C SER A 201 -48.98 -54.95 18.61
N LYS A 202 -48.09 -54.85 17.69
CA LYS A 202 -46.66 -55.25 17.77
C LYS A 202 -45.74 -54.21 17.18
N ASN A 203 -44.51 -54.24 17.60
CA ASN A 203 -43.40 -53.40 17.04
C ASN A 203 -42.19 -54.31 16.80
N ILE A 204 -41.48 -54.05 15.72
CA ILE A 204 -40.22 -54.68 15.36
C ILE A 204 -39.22 -53.63 14.94
N THR A 205 -37.93 -53.94 14.98
CA THR A 205 -36.84 -53.12 14.43
C THR A 205 -36.13 -53.86 13.33
N SER A 206 -35.56 -53.12 12.39
CA SER A 206 -34.67 -53.70 11.38
C SER A 206 -33.31 -54.07 12.00
N ASN A 207 -32.42 -54.66 11.22
CA ASN A 207 -30.99 -54.64 11.51
C ASN A 207 -30.48 -53.19 11.41
N SER A 208 -29.41 -52.88 12.14
CA SER A 208 -28.65 -51.64 11.97
C SER A 208 -27.75 -51.69 10.73
N VAL A 209 -27.63 -50.58 10.04
CA VAL A 209 -26.63 -50.33 8.98
C VAL A 209 -25.75 -49.15 9.37
N THR A 210 -24.48 -49.16 8.91
CA THR A 210 -23.48 -48.11 9.23
C THR A 210 -22.95 -47.49 7.96
N THR A 211 -22.73 -46.17 8.00
CA THR A 211 -22.09 -45.42 6.94
C THR A 211 -21.08 -44.45 7.54
N THR A 212 -19.86 -44.42 7.02
CA THR A 212 -18.81 -43.48 7.44
C THR A 212 -18.89 -42.21 6.60
N ILE A 213 -18.96 -41.05 7.24
CA ILE A 213 -18.86 -39.75 6.53
C ILE A 213 -17.40 -39.33 6.55
N GLU A 214 -16.79 -39.18 5.40
CA GLU A 214 -15.37 -38.80 5.19
C GLU A 214 -15.26 -37.56 4.34
N SER A 215 -14.57 -36.53 4.85
CA SER A 215 -14.29 -35.32 4.10
C SER A 215 -13.01 -34.68 4.57
N ALA A 216 -12.24 -34.11 3.65
CA ALA A 216 -11.16 -33.18 3.98
C ALA A 216 -11.72 -31.76 3.97
N ILE A 217 -11.66 -31.09 5.10
CA ILE A 217 -12.19 -29.73 5.27
C ILE A 217 -11.03 -28.84 5.68
N LEU A 218 -10.54 -27.97 4.77
CA LEU A 218 -9.53 -26.99 5.11
C LEU A 218 -10.20 -25.69 5.56
N THR A 219 -9.78 -25.20 6.70
CA THR A 219 -10.10 -23.86 7.20
C THR A 219 -8.86 -22.99 7.16
N THR A 220 -9.00 -21.72 6.79
CA THR A 220 -7.89 -20.82 6.56
C THR A 220 -8.09 -19.53 7.32
N THR A 221 -6.98 -18.93 7.82
CA THR A 221 -6.96 -17.56 8.32
C THR A 221 -5.78 -16.83 7.75
N LYS A 222 -5.94 -15.55 7.44
CA LYS A 222 -4.88 -14.68 6.95
C LYS A 222 -4.82 -13.42 7.78
N ILE A 223 -3.61 -13.06 8.23
CA ILE A 223 -3.32 -11.83 8.95
C ILE A 223 -2.11 -11.14 8.32
N GLY A 224 -2.01 -9.83 8.49
CA GLY A 224 -0.82 -9.03 8.16
C GLY A 224 -0.33 -8.30 9.40
N ASP A 225 0.94 -7.95 9.40
CA ASP A 225 1.59 -7.25 10.51
C ASP A 225 1.30 -5.74 10.54
N LYS A 226 0.75 -5.16 9.44
CA LYS A 226 0.48 -3.73 9.31
C LYS A 226 -0.93 -3.45 8.82
N ALA A 227 -1.74 -2.79 9.65
CA ALA A 227 -3.04 -2.23 9.26
C ALA A 227 -2.90 -0.91 8.50
N PHE A 228 -1.78 -0.18 8.72
CA PHE A 228 -1.42 1.07 8.07
C PHE A 228 0.01 0.98 7.57
N ALA A 229 0.27 1.51 6.37
CA ALA A 229 1.60 1.46 5.77
C ALA A 229 1.83 2.63 4.80
N THR A 230 3.08 2.84 4.42
CA THR A 230 3.50 3.82 3.41
C THR A 230 4.36 3.18 2.33
N ILE A 231 4.64 3.91 1.24
CA ILE A 231 5.54 3.44 0.19
C ILE A 231 6.93 3.11 0.78
N GLY A 232 7.49 1.98 0.35
CA GLY A 232 8.75 1.43 0.85
C GLY A 232 8.60 0.47 2.02
N ASP A 233 7.44 0.47 2.70
CA ASP A 233 7.16 -0.49 3.77
C ASP A 233 7.04 -1.91 3.23
N THR A 234 7.42 -2.86 4.08
CA THR A 234 7.20 -4.29 3.85
C THR A 234 6.07 -4.76 4.76
N ILE A 235 5.10 -5.47 4.19
CA ILE A 235 4.01 -6.14 4.90
C ILE A 235 4.35 -7.63 4.98
N THR A 236 4.28 -8.19 6.18
CA THR A 236 4.43 -9.62 6.42
C THR A 236 3.05 -10.25 6.58
N TYR A 237 2.68 -11.12 5.65
CA TYR A 237 1.47 -11.92 5.73
C TYR A 237 1.75 -13.25 6.38
N THR A 238 0.84 -13.67 7.26
CA THR A 238 0.82 -15.00 7.87
C THR A 238 -0.51 -15.65 7.54
N THR A 239 -0.47 -16.81 6.90
CA THR A 239 -1.65 -17.62 6.60
C THR A 239 -1.55 -18.94 7.36
N THR A 240 -2.61 -19.33 8.05
CA THR A 240 -2.74 -20.67 8.65
C THR A 240 -3.76 -21.48 7.85
N ILE A 241 -3.46 -22.75 7.63
CA ILE A 241 -4.32 -23.73 6.95
C ILE A 241 -4.45 -24.90 7.88
N THR A 242 -5.69 -25.19 8.33
CA THR A 242 -5.98 -26.31 9.25
C THR A 242 -6.93 -27.28 8.58
N ASN A 243 -6.61 -28.57 8.60
CA ASN A 243 -7.56 -29.60 8.19
C ASN A 243 -8.46 -29.97 9.37
N THR A 244 -9.69 -29.47 9.36
CA THR A 244 -10.74 -29.76 10.35
C THR A 244 -11.59 -30.97 9.94
N GLY A 245 -11.33 -31.55 8.77
CA GLY A 245 -11.93 -32.80 8.31
C GLY A 245 -11.36 -34.04 9.01
N ASN A 246 -11.84 -35.21 8.63
CA ASN A 246 -11.44 -36.49 9.21
C ASN A 246 -10.57 -37.37 8.31
N ILE A 247 -10.29 -36.91 7.09
CA ILE A 247 -9.36 -37.54 6.15
C ILE A 247 -8.29 -36.54 5.66
N PRO A 248 -7.14 -37.03 5.16
CA PRO A 248 -6.08 -36.17 4.65
C PRO A 248 -6.50 -35.34 3.42
N ALA A 249 -6.14 -34.06 3.42
CA ALA A 249 -6.09 -33.22 2.23
C ALA A 249 -4.73 -33.43 1.55
N ASN A 250 -4.71 -33.89 0.31
CA ASN A 250 -3.54 -34.23 -0.47
C ASN A 250 -3.30 -33.22 -1.61
N ASN A 251 -2.08 -33.17 -2.12
CA ASN A 251 -1.70 -32.25 -3.22
C ASN A 251 -2.10 -30.81 -2.92
N VAL A 252 -1.92 -30.39 -1.67
CA VAL A 252 -2.30 -29.04 -1.22
C VAL A 252 -1.37 -28.02 -1.86
N ILE A 253 -1.94 -27.06 -2.57
CA ILE A 253 -1.25 -25.95 -3.23
C ILE A 253 -1.81 -24.64 -2.68
N PHE A 254 -0.93 -23.85 -2.08
CA PHE A 254 -1.22 -22.49 -1.63
C PHE A 254 -0.77 -21.50 -2.70
N SER A 255 -1.61 -20.56 -3.10
CA SER A 255 -1.27 -19.46 -4.00
C SER A 255 -1.85 -18.14 -3.50
N ASP A 256 -1.09 -17.07 -3.71
CA ASP A 256 -1.48 -15.73 -3.26
C ASP A 256 -1.15 -14.72 -4.38
N PRO A 257 -2.16 -14.21 -5.09
CA PRO A 257 -1.95 -13.16 -6.08
C PRO A 257 -1.40 -11.91 -5.39
N ILE A 258 -0.28 -11.39 -5.90
CA ILE A 258 0.33 -10.19 -5.35
C ILE A 258 -0.62 -9.00 -5.57
N PRO A 259 -0.99 -8.28 -4.50
CA PRO A 259 -1.85 -7.11 -4.63
C PRO A 259 -1.22 -6.03 -5.52
N SER A 260 -2.06 -5.29 -6.24
CA SER A 260 -1.62 -4.10 -6.98
C SER A 260 -0.82 -3.16 -6.07
N TRP A 261 0.11 -2.40 -6.65
CA TRP A 261 1.00 -1.44 -5.98
C TRP A 261 2.03 -2.07 -5.04
N THR A 262 2.11 -3.40 -4.97
CA THR A 262 3.12 -4.12 -4.20
C THR A 262 3.99 -5.01 -5.08
N GLN A 263 5.13 -5.40 -4.54
CA GLN A 263 6.04 -6.36 -5.14
C GLN A 263 6.35 -7.47 -4.13
N PHE A 264 6.32 -8.71 -4.58
CA PHE A 264 6.74 -9.85 -3.77
C PHE A 264 8.22 -9.74 -3.39
N VAL A 265 8.53 -9.95 -2.12
CA VAL A 265 9.91 -10.01 -1.62
C VAL A 265 10.44 -11.42 -1.84
N ALA A 266 11.28 -11.60 -2.84
CA ALA A 266 11.86 -12.90 -3.17
C ALA A 266 12.66 -13.48 -1.97
N GLY A 267 12.51 -14.79 -1.73
CA GLY A 267 13.17 -15.48 -0.63
C GLY A 267 12.53 -15.30 0.74
N SER A 268 11.38 -14.59 0.84
CA SER A 268 10.68 -14.34 2.10
C SER A 268 9.74 -15.46 2.54
N VAL A 269 9.54 -16.48 1.71
CA VAL A 269 8.60 -17.57 2.02
C VAL A 269 9.15 -18.48 3.10
N ILE A 270 8.31 -18.72 4.13
CA ILE A 270 8.58 -19.66 5.22
C ILE A 270 7.34 -20.55 5.37
N VAL A 271 7.52 -21.86 5.40
CA VAL A 271 6.45 -22.85 5.66
C VAL A 271 6.82 -23.63 6.92
N ASP A 272 5.97 -23.57 7.94
CA ASP A 272 6.18 -24.22 9.26
C ASP A 272 7.58 -23.93 9.84
N GLY A 273 8.02 -22.67 9.75
CA GLY A 273 9.33 -22.22 10.22
C GLY A 273 10.50 -22.59 9.30
N THR A 274 10.27 -23.30 8.19
CA THR A 274 11.31 -23.68 7.23
C THR A 274 11.34 -22.66 6.07
N PRO A 275 12.46 -21.93 5.86
CA PRO A 275 12.61 -21.03 4.74
C PRO A 275 12.63 -21.75 3.39
N LEU A 276 11.91 -21.23 2.41
CA LEU A 276 11.85 -21.69 1.03
C LEU A 276 12.29 -20.58 0.07
N PRO A 277 13.60 -20.29 -0.05
CA PRO A 277 14.08 -19.09 -0.74
C PRO A 277 13.79 -19.05 -2.25
N SER A 278 13.54 -20.19 -2.88
CA SER A 278 13.20 -20.29 -4.31
C SER A 278 11.70 -20.37 -4.58
N ALA A 279 10.86 -20.37 -3.52
CA ALA A 279 9.42 -20.50 -3.69
C ALA A 279 8.80 -19.17 -4.18
N SER A 280 7.81 -19.31 -5.07
CA SER A 280 6.97 -18.20 -5.55
C SER A 280 5.53 -18.45 -5.11
N ILE A 281 4.95 -17.54 -4.36
CA ILE A 281 3.54 -17.63 -3.94
C ILE A 281 2.57 -17.39 -5.09
N ILE A 282 3.03 -16.76 -6.17
CA ILE A 282 2.23 -16.49 -7.38
C ILE A 282 2.04 -17.77 -8.16
N ASP A 283 3.12 -18.56 -8.33
CA ASP A 283 3.10 -19.83 -9.07
C ASP A 283 2.51 -20.97 -8.24
N GLY A 284 2.33 -20.77 -6.95
CA GLY A 284 1.82 -21.72 -5.99
C GLY A 284 2.91 -22.51 -5.26
N ILE A 285 2.66 -22.77 -3.98
CA ILE A 285 3.55 -23.52 -3.08
C ILE A 285 2.90 -24.87 -2.79
N GLY A 286 3.58 -25.98 -3.15
CA GLY A 286 3.16 -27.32 -2.78
C GLY A 286 3.42 -27.57 -1.28
N ILE A 287 2.35 -27.83 -0.54
CA ILE A 287 2.40 -28.18 0.90
C ILE A 287 2.37 -29.70 1.09
N ASN A 288 2.03 -30.44 0.02
CA ASN A 288 1.82 -31.88 -0.05
C ASN A 288 0.53 -32.34 0.67
N THR A 289 0.62 -32.93 1.84
CA THR A 289 -0.53 -33.48 2.59
C THR A 289 -0.70 -32.78 3.93
N ILE A 290 -1.95 -32.42 4.23
CA ILE A 290 -2.36 -31.94 5.57
C ILE A 290 -3.28 -32.98 6.17
N ILE A 291 -2.80 -33.69 7.20
CA ILE A 291 -3.58 -34.73 7.88
C ILE A 291 -4.63 -34.09 8.81
N PRO A 292 -5.68 -34.84 9.22
CA PRO A 292 -6.69 -34.33 10.15
C PRO A 292 -6.10 -33.69 11.41
N ASN A 293 -6.61 -32.50 11.79
CA ASN A 293 -6.17 -31.67 12.91
C ASN A 293 -4.75 -31.08 12.77
N GLN A 294 -4.10 -31.24 11.63
CA GLN A 294 -2.81 -30.58 11.37
C GLN A 294 -3.06 -29.15 10.89
N THR A 295 -2.22 -28.23 11.38
CA THR A 295 -2.16 -26.84 10.93
C THR A 295 -0.82 -26.61 10.26
N VAL A 296 -0.82 -25.94 9.10
CA VAL A 296 0.36 -25.45 8.38
C VAL A 296 0.33 -23.94 8.39
N THR A 297 1.50 -23.33 8.67
CA THR A 297 1.66 -21.87 8.68
C THR A 297 2.55 -21.43 7.53
N ILE A 298 2.09 -20.47 6.74
CA ILE A 298 2.82 -19.89 5.62
C ILE A 298 3.03 -18.41 5.92
N ILE A 299 4.28 -17.96 5.83
CA ILE A 299 4.68 -16.56 6.00
C ILE A 299 5.37 -16.11 4.73
N PHE A 300 5.08 -14.91 4.27
CA PHE A 300 5.77 -14.25 3.16
C PHE A 300 5.63 -12.74 3.26
N GLN A 301 6.43 -12.01 2.46
CA GLN A 301 6.48 -10.56 2.48
C GLN A 301 6.20 -9.95 1.11
N VAL A 302 5.54 -8.79 1.14
CA VAL A 302 5.39 -7.90 -0.01
C VAL A 302 5.85 -6.50 0.36
N GLN A 303 6.48 -5.78 -0.57
CA GLN A 303 6.87 -4.37 -0.40
C GLN A 303 5.93 -3.47 -1.18
N ILE A 304 5.51 -2.36 -0.57
CA ILE A 304 4.71 -1.33 -1.23
C ILE A 304 5.64 -0.52 -2.14
N VAL A 305 5.43 -0.54 -3.46
CA VAL A 305 6.31 0.09 -4.46
C VAL A 305 5.72 1.33 -5.11
N SER A 306 4.41 1.51 -5.01
CA SER A 306 3.72 2.68 -5.57
C SER A 306 2.49 3.04 -4.76
N ASN A 307 1.99 4.26 -4.96
CA ASN A 307 0.81 4.76 -4.26
C ASN A 307 -0.48 4.30 -4.97
N PRO A 308 -1.46 3.76 -4.25
CA PRO A 308 -2.79 3.55 -4.81
C PRO A 308 -3.47 4.89 -5.11
N PRO A 309 -4.47 4.94 -6.01
CA PRO A 309 -5.28 6.14 -6.23
C PRO A 309 -5.88 6.68 -4.93
N THR A 310 -6.06 8.00 -4.86
CA THR A 310 -6.56 8.69 -3.64
C THR A 310 -7.91 8.20 -3.11
N PHE A 311 -8.76 7.67 -3.99
CA PHE A 311 -10.11 7.18 -3.59
C PHE A 311 -10.13 5.70 -3.19
N THR A 312 -9.03 4.96 -3.31
CA THR A 312 -8.91 3.54 -2.91
C THR A 312 -7.58 3.31 -2.22
N PRO A 313 -7.36 3.89 -1.02
CA PRO A 313 -6.07 3.75 -0.32
C PRO A 313 -5.87 2.36 0.29
N GLU A 314 -6.82 1.45 0.11
CA GLU A 314 -6.83 0.12 0.71
C GLU A 314 -6.15 -0.90 -0.19
N LEU A 315 -5.16 -1.56 0.37
CA LEU A 315 -4.53 -2.75 -0.18
C LEU A 315 -5.24 -3.98 0.37
N GLN A 316 -5.93 -4.73 -0.48
CA GLN A 316 -6.61 -5.97 -0.13
C GLN A 316 -5.80 -7.16 -0.59
N ASN A 317 -5.62 -8.14 0.29
CA ASN A 317 -4.92 -9.38 -0.03
C ASN A 317 -5.72 -10.61 0.39
N LEU A 318 -5.87 -11.57 -0.54
CA LEU A 318 -6.62 -12.81 -0.44
C LEU A 318 -5.77 -13.94 -1.03
N ALA A 319 -5.77 -15.10 -0.39
CA ALA A 319 -5.07 -16.29 -0.88
C ALA A 319 -6.03 -17.44 -1.17
N PHE A 320 -5.59 -18.37 -2.00
CA PHE A 320 -6.32 -19.55 -2.45
C PHE A 320 -5.57 -20.81 -2.05
N VAL A 321 -6.32 -21.83 -1.63
CA VAL A 321 -5.80 -23.16 -1.31
C VAL A 321 -6.58 -24.19 -2.11
N ASN A 322 -5.91 -24.89 -3.00
CA ASN A 322 -6.45 -26.00 -3.76
C ASN A 322 -5.90 -27.32 -3.22
N PHE A 323 -6.73 -28.33 -3.15
CA PHE A 323 -6.33 -29.65 -2.65
C PHE A 323 -7.16 -30.76 -3.27
N GLN A 324 -6.81 -32.02 -2.96
CA GLN A 324 -7.53 -33.21 -3.36
C GLN A 324 -7.67 -34.15 -2.16
N TYR A 325 -8.72 -34.98 -2.14
CA TYR A 325 -8.89 -36.01 -1.13
C TYR A 325 -9.65 -37.21 -1.70
N ASN A 326 -9.52 -38.38 -1.04
CA ASN A 326 -10.18 -39.60 -1.46
C ASN A 326 -11.14 -40.06 -0.37
N VAL A 327 -12.40 -40.28 -0.74
CA VAL A 327 -13.45 -40.83 0.12
C VAL A 327 -13.47 -42.35 -0.02
N GLY A 328 -13.30 -43.07 1.07
CA GLY A 328 -13.21 -44.53 1.06
C GLY A 328 -12.05 -45.03 0.15
N ASN A 329 -12.38 -46.02 -0.66
CA ASN A 329 -11.47 -46.61 -1.67
C ASN A 329 -11.69 -46.06 -3.06
N ALA A 330 -12.21 -44.83 -3.21
CA ALA A 330 -12.48 -44.24 -4.52
C ALA A 330 -11.19 -44.11 -5.34
N LEU A 331 -11.22 -44.52 -6.59
CA LEU A 331 -10.09 -44.44 -7.52
C LEU A 331 -9.82 -42.99 -7.98
N GLN A 332 -10.80 -42.12 -7.88
CA GLN A 332 -10.70 -40.73 -8.32
C GLN A 332 -10.78 -39.83 -7.12
N ALA A 333 -9.77 -38.96 -6.95
CA ALA A 333 -9.74 -37.97 -5.91
C ALA A 333 -10.78 -36.86 -6.15
N GLN A 334 -11.40 -36.37 -5.10
CA GLN A 334 -12.29 -35.22 -5.13
C GLN A 334 -11.45 -33.94 -5.04
N PRO A 335 -11.74 -32.90 -5.86
CA PRO A 335 -11.09 -31.60 -5.72
C PRO A 335 -11.75 -30.80 -4.59
N GLY A 336 -10.93 -30.07 -3.82
CA GLY A 336 -11.38 -29.09 -2.85
C GLY A 336 -10.68 -27.76 -3.09
N ASN A 337 -11.34 -26.68 -2.74
CA ASN A 337 -10.77 -25.34 -2.70
C ASN A 337 -11.29 -24.54 -1.51
N VAL A 338 -10.48 -23.64 -1.01
CA VAL A 338 -10.88 -22.68 0.04
C VAL A 338 -10.10 -21.38 -0.16
N GLU A 339 -10.76 -20.26 0.12
CA GLU A 339 -10.15 -18.93 0.13
C GLU A 339 -9.88 -18.50 1.57
N THR A 340 -8.87 -17.63 1.77
CA THR A 340 -8.68 -17.00 3.08
C THR A 340 -9.68 -15.87 3.28
N ASN A 341 -9.76 -15.32 4.50
CA ASN A 341 -10.31 -13.99 4.67
C ASN A 341 -9.43 -12.96 3.96
N VAL A 342 -10.03 -11.85 3.51
CA VAL A 342 -9.30 -10.69 2.99
C VAL A 342 -8.62 -9.99 4.16
N PHE A 343 -7.30 -9.70 4.02
CA PHE A 343 -6.60 -8.77 4.90
C PHE A 343 -6.47 -7.41 4.21
N VAL A 344 -6.75 -6.33 4.95
CA VAL A 344 -6.76 -4.96 4.44
C VAL A 344 -5.68 -4.15 5.13
N THR A 345 -4.84 -3.45 4.33
CA THR A 345 -3.88 -2.44 4.79
C THR A 345 -4.21 -1.10 4.16
N SER A 346 -4.38 -0.05 4.96
CA SER A 346 -4.56 1.32 4.47
C SER A 346 -3.20 1.94 4.16
N ILE A 347 -3.00 2.41 2.93
CA ILE A 347 -1.75 3.02 2.48
C ILE A 347 -1.86 4.54 2.55
N HIS A 348 -0.95 5.17 3.31
CA HIS A 348 -0.89 6.61 3.50
C HIS A 348 0.51 7.12 3.14
N SER A 349 0.61 7.95 2.10
CA SER A 349 1.89 8.52 1.66
C SER A 349 1.70 9.97 1.22
N ALA A 350 2.53 10.87 1.70
CA ALA A 350 2.72 12.19 1.12
C ALA A 350 3.96 12.14 0.22
N ILE A 351 3.79 12.46 -1.06
CA ILE A 351 4.85 12.39 -2.07
C ILE A 351 5.03 13.78 -2.65
N LEU A 352 6.01 14.51 -2.13
CA LEU A 352 6.31 15.84 -2.64
C LEU A 352 7.31 15.80 -3.79
N SER A 353 7.10 16.68 -4.77
CA SER A 353 8.06 17.05 -5.80
C SER A 353 8.19 18.57 -5.80
N ALA A 354 9.37 19.08 -6.18
CA ALA A 354 9.62 20.52 -6.21
C ALA A 354 10.37 20.91 -7.50
N VAL A 355 9.81 21.87 -8.24
CA VAL A 355 10.41 22.43 -9.45
C VAL A 355 10.72 23.90 -9.20
N LYS A 356 12.02 24.25 -9.30
CA LYS A 356 12.54 25.60 -9.10
C LYS A 356 12.94 26.24 -10.42
N THR A 357 12.57 27.51 -10.59
CA THR A 357 12.95 28.34 -11.73
C THR A 357 13.44 29.70 -11.25
N ALA A 358 14.27 30.37 -12.05
CA ALA A 358 14.61 31.77 -11.94
C ALA A 358 13.89 32.53 -13.06
N ASN A 359 13.50 33.78 -12.82
CA ASN A 359 12.83 34.62 -13.82
C ASN A 359 13.76 35.03 -14.97
N THR A 360 15.07 34.89 -14.78
CA THR A 360 16.08 35.26 -15.81
C THR A 360 17.25 34.27 -15.83
N ALA A 361 17.77 34.02 -17.02
CA ALA A 361 18.98 33.23 -17.22
C ALA A 361 20.27 34.06 -17.09
N PHE A 362 20.20 35.41 -17.22
CA PHE A 362 21.30 36.34 -17.16
C PHE A 362 20.93 37.53 -16.26
N ALA A 363 21.87 38.00 -15.47
CA ALA A 363 21.70 39.16 -14.63
C ALA A 363 23.00 39.94 -14.48
N ASN A 364 22.87 41.21 -14.09
CA ASN A 364 23.98 42.11 -13.76
C ASN A 364 24.02 42.38 -12.25
N ILE A 365 25.09 42.97 -11.77
CA ILE A 365 25.14 43.51 -10.40
C ILE A 365 24.07 44.63 -10.29
N GLY A 366 23.26 44.56 -9.22
CA GLY A 366 22.12 45.44 -8.99
C GLY A 366 20.79 44.87 -9.46
N ASP A 367 20.77 43.84 -10.31
CA ASP A 367 19.55 43.24 -10.81
C ASP A 367 18.90 42.35 -9.72
N THR A 368 17.57 42.22 -9.82
CA THR A 368 16.78 41.38 -8.96
C THR A 368 16.43 40.07 -9.65
N ILE A 369 16.77 38.95 -9.04
CA ILE A 369 16.38 37.60 -9.46
C ILE A 369 15.20 37.16 -8.62
N THR A 370 14.10 36.76 -9.28
CA THR A 370 12.95 36.15 -8.64
C THR A 370 13.01 34.63 -8.81
N TYR A 371 13.11 33.90 -7.70
CA TYR A 371 12.98 32.46 -7.69
C TYR A 371 11.52 32.07 -7.48
N THR A 372 11.07 31.06 -8.23
CA THR A 372 9.77 30.45 -8.09
C THR A 372 9.95 28.96 -7.87
N VAL A 373 9.35 28.41 -6.82
CA VAL A 373 9.37 26.97 -6.52
C VAL A 373 7.93 26.46 -6.47
N LEU A 374 7.58 25.62 -7.44
CA LEU A 374 6.31 24.87 -7.44
C LEU A 374 6.53 23.58 -6.70
N ILE A 375 5.79 23.38 -5.60
CA ILE A 375 5.82 22.17 -4.77
C ILE A 375 4.48 21.45 -4.96
N GLN A 376 4.51 20.20 -5.37
CA GLN A 376 3.33 19.37 -5.62
C GLN A 376 3.34 18.17 -4.69
N ASN A 377 2.21 17.84 -4.09
CA ASN A 377 1.96 16.61 -3.37
C ASN A 377 1.12 15.67 -4.25
N SER A 378 1.74 14.66 -4.83
CA SER A 378 1.08 13.60 -5.61
C SER A 378 0.70 12.38 -4.75
N GLY A 379 0.91 12.46 -3.44
CA GLY A 379 0.52 11.43 -2.49
C GLY A 379 -0.97 11.49 -2.13
N ASN A 380 -1.46 10.42 -1.50
CA ASN A 380 -2.86 10.32 -1.05
C ASN A 380 -3.10 10.91 0.36
N THR A 381 -2.07 11.43 0.98
CA THR A 381 -2.12 11.99 2.35
C THR A 381 -1.53 13.40 2.35
N ASN A 382 -2.06 14.28 3.22
CA ASN A 382 -1.58 15.64 3.35
C ASN A 382 -0.14 15.67 3.88
N ALA A 383 0.71 16.47 3.23
CA ALA A 383 2.01 16.88 3.78
C ALA A 383 1.77 18.03 4.75
N THR A 384 2.08 17.85 6.02
CA THR A 384 1.89 18.82 7.11
C THR A 384 3.21 19.36 7.61
N ASN A 385 3.18 20.51 8.33
CA ASN A 385 4.38 21.16 8.85
C ASN A 385 5.47 21.34 7.78
N VAL A 386 5.05 21.73 6.58
CA VAL A 386 5.98 21.87 5.46
C VAL A 386 6.91 23.05 5.72
N ASN A 387 8.18 22.76 5.92
CA ASN A 387 9.24 23.76 6.17
C ASN A 387 10.10 23.93 4.92
N PHE A 388 10.05 25.11 4.33
CA PHE A 388 10.80 25.49 3.15
C PHE A 388 12.09 26.18 3.55
N SER A 389 13.24 25.71 3.10
CA SER A 389 14.55 26.31 3.28
C SER A 389 15.26 26.48 1.95
N ASP A 390 15.85 27.65 1.74
CA ASP A 390 16.54 27.97 0.48
C ASP A 390 17.70 28.92 0.78
N PRO A 391 18.94 28.42 0.88
CA PRO A 391 20.09 29.26 1.15
C PRO A 391 20.30 30.27 0.01
N VAL A 392 20.34 31.56 0.37
CA VAL A 392 20.58 32.64 -0.60
C VAL A 392 21.96 32.48 -1.22
N PRO A 393 22.09 32.46 -2.56
CA PRO A 393 23.35 32.22 -3.24
C PRO A 393 24.42 33.29 -2.92
N ALA A 394 25.69 32.88 -2.85
CA ALA A 394 26.81 33.81 -2.68
C ALA A 394 26.82 34.86 -3.80
N GLY A 395 27.13 36.11 -3.46
CA GLY A 395 27.08 37.25 -4.39
C GLY A 395 25.68 37.88 -4.52
N THR A 396 24.70 37.35 -3.76
CA THR A 396 23.36 37.94 -3.73
C THR A 396 22.93 38.22 -2.29
N THR A 397 21.91 39.07 -2.14
CA THR A 397 21.29 39.41 -0.86
C THR A 397 19.78 39.22 -0.97
N PHE A 398 19.16 38.58 0.04
CA PHE A 398 17.72 38.41 0.10
C PHE A 398 16.99 39.77 0.19
N VAL A 399 15.92 39.93 -0.58
CA VAL A 399 15.04 41.10 -0.52
C VAL A 399 14.02 40.87 0.59
N GLU A 400 14.10 41.66 1.65
CA GLU A 400 13.16 41.54 2.77
C GLU A 400 11.70 41.69 2.33
N ASN A 401 10.81 40.90 2.95
CA ASN A 401 9.39 40.85 2.65
C ASN A 401 9.02 40.44 1.19
N SER A 402 9.97 39.88 0.44
CA SER A 402 9.71 39.34 -0.90
C SER A 402 9.22 37.89 -0.88
N PHE A 403 9.32 37.21 0.27
CA PHE A 403 8.88 35.82 0.40
C PHE A 403 7.36 35.73 0.37
N ALA A 404 6.82 34.96 -0.55
CA ALA A 404 5.37 34.78 -0.70
C ALA A 404 5.02 33.32 -0.98
N VAL A 405 3.84 32.93 -0.49
CA VAL A 405 3.21 31.63 -0.72
C VAL A 405 1.90 31.85 -1.46
N ASN A 406 1.74 31.22 -2.60
CA ASN A 406 0.58 31.41 -3.50
C ASN A 406 0.27 32.91 -3.76
N GLY A 407 1.32 33.71 -3.91
CA GLY A 407 1.21 35.15 -4.12
C GLY A 407 0.94 36.00 -2.87
N SER A 408 0.72 35.37 -1.73
CA SER A 408 0.53 36.07 -0.44
C SER A 408 1.87 36.22 0.29
N THR A 409 2.32 37.45 0.53
CA THR A 409 3.57 37.74 1.23
C THR A 409 3.49 37.28 2.70
N ILE A 410 4.55 36.67 3.20
CA ILE A 410 4.73 36.32 4.61
C ILE A 410 5.73 37.32 5.22
N PRO A 411 5.28 38.31 5.99
CA PRO A 411 6.17 39.34 6.56
C PRO A 411 7.22 38.73 7.49
N GLY A 412 8.47 39.16 7.32
CA GLY A 412 9.61 38.69 8.14
C GLY A 412 10.10 37.28 7.81
N ALA A 413 9.49 36.59 6.86
CA ALA A 413 9.97 35.29 6.42
C ALA A 413 11.31 35.42 5.68
N ASN A 414 12.27 34.57 6.04
CA ASN A 414 13.58 34.48 5.39
C ASN A 414 13.89 33.03 5.04
N PRO A 415 14.07 32.71 3.75
CA PRO A 415 14.28 31.32 3.30
C PRO A 415 15.57 30.70 3.85
N ASN A 416 16.58 31.51 4.26
CA ASN A 416 17.80 31.01 4.90
C ASN A 416 17.54 30.30 6.24
N ASN A 417 16.48 30.70 6.98
CA ASN A 417 16.21 30.22 8.33
C ASN A 417 15.16 29.10 8.37
N GLY A 418 14.63 28.74 7.20
CA GLY A 418 13.47 27.86 7.11
C GLY A 418 12.15 28.59 7.41
N VAL A 419 11.16 28.40 6.55
CA VAL A 419 9.84 29.01 6.66
C VAL A 419 8.80 27.91 6.64
N ASN A 420 7.97 27.82 7.70
CA ASN A 420 6.80 26.94 7.67
C ASN A 420 5.76 27.52 6.71
N ILE A 421 5.51 26.81 5.61
CA ILE A 421 4.57 27.19 4.56
C ILE A 421 3.21 26.49 4.70
N GLY A 422 2.98 25.78 5.84
CA GLY A 422 1.71 25.17 6.18
C GLY A 422 1.56 23.73 5.72
N THR A 423 0.41 23.42 5.15
CA THR A 423 0.01 22.07 4.68
C THR A 423 -0.18 22.08 3.18
N ILE A 424 0.32 21.05 2.51
CA ILE A 424 0.01 20.78 1.10
C ILE A 424 -0.88 19.55 1.07
N SER A 425 -2.15 19.75 0.73
CA SER A 425 -3.14 18.67 0.67
C SER A 425 -2.74 17.62 -0.38
N SER A 426 -3.29 16.40 -0.25
CA SER A 426 -3.19 15.39 -1.30
C SER A 426 -3.64 15.95 -2.65
N ASP A 427 -2.97 15.54 -3.73
CA ASP A 427 -3.22 15.99 -5.12
C ASP A 427 -3.23 17.52 -5.33
N SER A 428 -2.54 18.27 -4.45
CA SER A 428 -2.51 19.72 -4.51
C SER A 428 -1.08 20.24 -4.72
N SER A 429 -0.97 21.51 -5.12
CA SER A 429 0.29 22.20 -5.27
C SER A 429 0.29 23.55 -4.55
N LEU A 430 1.50 24.01 -4.24
CA LEU A 430 1.76 25.29 -3.62
C LEU A 430 2.97 25.95 -4.32
N THR A 431 2.89 27.27 -4.54
CA THR A 431 3.98 28.03 -5.15
C THR A 431 4.63 28.94 -4.12
N VAL A 432 5.95 28.81 -3.96
CA VAL A 432 6.78 29.73 -3.17
C VAL A 432 7.53 30.65 -4.13
N THR A 433 7.54 31.97 -3.84
CA THR A 433 8.36 32.95 -4.56
C THR A 433 9.14 33.78 -3.56
N PHE A 434 10.36 34.19 -3.93
CA PHE A 434 11.16 35.15 -3.22
C PHE A 434 12.18 35.80 -4.15
N GLN A 435 12.76 36.95 -3.71
CA GLN A 435 13.68 37.75 -4.51
C GLN A 435 15.05 37.88 -3.83
N VAL A 436 16.07 37.91 -4.68
CA VAL A 436 17.45 38.29 -4.29
C VAL A 436 17.98 39.37 -5.20
N ILE A 437 18.80 40.28 -4.67
CA ILE A 437 19.53 41.27 -5.45
C ILE A 437 20.97 40.78 -5.63
N VAL A 438 21.53 40.87 -6.85
CA VAL A 438 22.93 40.59 -7.13
C VAL A 438 23.78 41.75 -6.61
N THR A 439 24.62 41.49 -5.60
CA THR A 439 25.41 42.51 -4.90
C THR A 439 26.89 42.52 -5.31
N SER A 440 27.38 41.40 -5.80
CA SER A 440 28.77 41.27 -6.27
C SER A 440 28.90 40.12 -7.27
N THR A 441 30.03 40.11 -7.99
CA THR A 441 30.39 38.96 -8.82
C THR A 441 30.55 37.73 -7.94
N PRO A 442 29.77 36.67 -8.17
CA PRO A 442 29.80 35.47 -7.32
C PRO A 442 31.11 34.68 -7.54
N PRO A 443 31.58 33.94 -6.50
CA PRO A 443 32.79 33.09 -6.63
C PRO A 443 32.60 31.93 -7.62
N SER A 444 31.37 31.50 -7.84
CA SER A 444 30.98 30.52 -8.90
C SER A 444 29.94 31.17 -9.79
N ASN A 445 30.22 31.19 -11.10
CA ASN A 445 29.33 31.75 -12.09
C ASN A 445 29.12 30.74 -13.23
N PRO A 446 27.89 30.31 -13.55
CA PRO A 446 26.62 30.85 -13.02
C PRO A 446 26.38 30.56 -11.53
N ILE A 447 25.62 31.44 -10.89
CA ILE A 447 25.04 31.09 -9.57
C ILE A 447 24.01 30.01 -9.75
N THR A 448 24.01 29.04 -8.82
CA THR A 448 23.02 27.96 -8.77
C THR A 448 22.28 28.02 -7.43
N ASN A 449 21.00 27.72 -7.46
CA ASN A 449 20.16 27.76 -6.27
C ASN A 449 19.24 26.54 -6.21
N VAL A 450 19.18 25.88 -5.01
CA VAL A 450 18.41 24.67 -4.74
C VAL A 450 17.66 24.86 -3.43
N ALA A 451 16.37 24.62 -3.42
CA ALA A 451 15.53 24.62 -2.21
C ALA A 451 15.47 23.24 -1.58
N SER A 452 15.37 23.17 -0.25
CA SER A 452 15.10 21.97 0.53
C SER A 452 13.75 22.10 1.22
N ILE A 453 12.92 21.06 1.13
CA ILE A 453 11.58 21.05 1.70
C ILE A 453 11.48 19.85 2.64
N GLN A 454 11.28 20.10 3.92
CA GLN A 454 11.02 19.12 4.95
C GLN A 454 9.54 19.13 5.30
N TYR A 455 8.93 17.96 5.50
CA TYR A 455 7.51 17.84 5.82
C TYR A 455 7.24 16.62 6.69
N THR A 456 6.05 16.56 7.27
CA THR A 456 5.57 15.40 8.01
C THR A 456 4.25 14.94 7.45
N PHE A 457 3.91 13.64 7.62
CA PHE A 457 2.60 13.08 7.29
C PHE A 457 2.26 11.93 8.23
N ILE A 458 0.97 11.64 8.38
CA ILE A 458 0.47 10.57 9.25
C ILE A 458 0.22 9.32 8.42
N VAL A 459 0.88 8.22 8.77
CA VAL A 459 0.64 6.88 8.21
C VAL A 459 -0.40 6.16 9.05
N ASP A 460 -0.15 6.06 10.35
CA ASP A 460 -1.04 5.47 11.35
C ASP A 460 -1.50 6.56 12.33
N PRO A 461 -2.81 6.80 12.48
CA PRO A 461 -3.32 7.80 13.42
C PRO A 461 -2.90 7.61 14.88
N ALA A 462 -2.51 6.39 15.27
CA ALA A 462 -2.04 6.07 16.62
C ALA A 462 -0.53 6.24 16.79
N SER A 463 0.21 6.53 15.71
CA SER A 463 1.68 6.62 15.69
C SER A 463 2.17 8.04 15.43
N PRO A 464 3.42 8.39 15.80
CA PRO A 464 4.00 9.68 15.44
C PRO A 464 4.06 9.89 13.93
N PRO A 465 3.96 11.15 13.46
CA PRO A 465 4.08 11.46 12.02
C PRO A 465 5.44 11.03 11.45
N VAL A 466 5.44 10.58 10.22
CA VAL A 466 6.65 10.29 9.45
C VAL A 466 7.18 11.58 8.84
N THR A 467 8.52 11.76 8.82
CA THR A 467 9.19 12.93 8.24
C THR A 467 9.75 12.57 6.86
N GLY A 468 9.46 13.42 5.86
CA GLY A 468 10.05 13.38 4.53
C GLY A 468 10.90 14.62 4.26
N THR A 469 11.87 14.51 3.36
CA THR A 469 12.69 15.64 2.85
C THR A 469 12.92 15.45 1.36
N ILE A 470 12.74 16.53 0.60
CA ILE A 470 13.05 16.59 -0.83
C ILE A 470 13.85 17.84 -1.13
N ASN A 471 14.56 17.83 -2.25
CA ASN A 471 15.20 19.00 -2.83
C ASN A 471 14.57 19.35 -4.18
N SER A 472 14.56 20.62 -4.54
CA SER A 472 14.22 21.05 -5.90
C SER A 472 15.34 20.70 -6.88
N ASN A 473 15.06 20.83 -8.17
CA ASN A 473 16.13 20.99 -9.16
C ASN A 473 16.90 22.28 -8.90
N SER A 474 18.12 22.38 -9.44
CA SER A 474 18.92 23.60 -9.46
C SER A 474 18.35 24.61 -10.46
N ALA A 475 18.12 25.85 -10.03
CA ALA A 475 17.92 27.02 -10.89
C ALA A 475 19.24 27.75 -11.07
N SER A 476 19.56 28.16 -12.30
CA SER A 476 20.86 28.74 -12.67
C SER A 476 20.67 30.10 -13.32
N THR A 477 21.50 31.08 -12.91
CA THR A 477 21.56 32.44 -13.51
C THR A 477 23.01 32.84 -13.70
N GLN A 478 23.40 33.23 -14.94
CA GLN A 478 24.71 33.72 -15.29
C GLN A 478 24.81 35.20 -14.91
N ILE A 479 25.85 35.60 -14.16
CA ILE A 479 26.08 36.99 -13.79
C ILE A 479 27.14 37.55 -14.76
N ASN A 480 26.74 38.50 -15.61
CA ASN A 480 27.58 39.17 -16.57
C ASN A 480 27.70 40.63 -16.20
N ASN A 481 28.91 41.06 -15.79
CA ASN A 481 29.20 42.44 -15.41
C ASN A 481 30.56 42.85 -15.92
N ALA A 482 30.65 44.00 -16.55
CA ALA A 482 31.92 44.66 -16.83
C ALA A 482 32.03 45.92 -15.96
N THR A 483 33.15 46.08 -15.28
CA THR A 483 33.43 47.24 -14.41
C THR A 483 34.81 47.77 -14.80
N VAL A 484 34.87 48.90 -15.54
CA VAL A 484 36.13 49.53 -15.88
C VAL A 484 36.47 50.58 -14.82
N THR A 485 37.60 50.40 -14.17
CA THR A 485 38.18 51.44 -13.29
C THR A 485 39.20 52.21 -14.07
N THR A 486 39.21 53.57 -13.93
CA THR A 486 40.14 54.47 -14.63
C THR A 486 40.99 55.20 -13.58
N VAL A 487 42.31 55.05 -13.68
CA VAL A 487 43.29 55.78 -12.88
C VAL A 487 44.09 56.73 -13.74
N LEU A 488 44.04 58.03 -13.45
CA LEU A 488 44.79 59.08 -14.17
C LEU A 488 46.01 59.55 -13.34
N GLN A 489 47.13 59.65 -13.96
CA GLN A 489 48.38 60.19 -13.35
C GLN A 489 49.01 61.22 -14.28
N ALA A 490 49.72 62.21 -13.71
CA ALA A 490 50.57 63.15 -14.45
C ALA A 490 52.04 62.89 -14.12
N ASN A 491 52.91 63.04 -15.12
CA ASN A 491 54.34 62.88 -14.92
C ASN A 491 54.99 64.01 -14.11
N ARG A 492 54.26 65.12 -13.87
CA ARG A 492 54.73 66.32 -13.14
C ARG A 492 53.61 66.86 -12.24
N SER A 493 53.93 67.29 -11.04
CA SER A 493 53.00 67.94 -10.10
C SER A 493 53.10 69.48 -10.16
N ILE A 494 54.18 70.02 -10.74
CA ILE A 494 54.45 71.47 -10.94
C ILE A 494 55.04 71.66 -12.32
N VAL A 495 54.56 72.66 -13.04
CA VAL A 495 55.00 73.06 -14.37
C VAL A 495 55.02 74.58 -14.52
N SER A 496 55.79 75.08 -15.50
CA SER A 496 55.74 76.47 -16.01
C SER A 496 54.94 76.56 -17.28
N ILE A 497 54.52 77.78 -17.65
CA ILE A 497 53.94 78.05 -18.99
C ILE A 497 54.94 77.62 -20.07
N GLY A 498 54.46 76.81 -21.06
CA GLY A 498 55.29 76.22 -22.13
C GLY A 498 55.76 74.79 -21.79
N ASP A 499 55.60 74.30 -20.58
CA ASP A 499 55.92 72.91 -20.24
C ASP A 499 54.83 71.94 -20.71
N VAL A 500 55.27 70.74 -21.08
CA VAL A 500 54.37 69.66 -21.48
C VAL A 500 54.16 68.73 -20.30
N ILE A 501 52.86 68.44 -19.99
CA ILE A 501 52.42 67.49 -19.03
C ILE A 501 52.02 66.23 -19.75
N THR A 502 52.63 65.09 -19.43
CA THR A 502 52.20 63.78 -19.93
C THR A 502 51.27 63.17 -18.89
N TYR A 503 50.02 62.89 -19.29
CA TYR A 503 49.07 62.17 -18.57
C TYR A 503 49.06 60.69 -18.95
N THR A 504 48.96 59.79 -17.96
CA THR A 504 48.81 58.34 -18.15
C THR A 504 47.52 57.93 -17.55
N ALA A 505 46.60 57.41 -18.35
CA ALA A 505 45.33 56.77 -17.90
C ALA A 505 45.48 55.27 -18.00
N THR A 506 45.31 54.58 -16.88
CA THR A 506 45.21 53.11 -16.80
C THR A 506 43.75 52.71 -16.62
N LEU A 507 43.20 51.98 -17.59
CA LEU A 507 41.83 51.46 -17.57
C LEU A 507 41.89 49.96 -17.29
N THR A 508 41.30 49.48 -16.19
CA THR A 508 41.29 48.07 -15.80
C THR A 508 39.86 47.56 -15.73
N ASN A 509 39.55 46.47 -16.43
CA ASN A 509 38.27 45.80 -16.31
C ASN A 509 38.32 44.83 -15.11
N THR A 510 37.74 45.23 -13.99
CA THR A 510 37.61 44.41 -12.75
C THR A 510 36.36 43.54 -12.74
N GLY A 511 35.51 43.61 -13.77
CA GLY A 511 34.34 42.77 -13.95
C GLY A 511 34.68 41.35 -14.44
N ASN A 512 33.67 40.51 -14.63
CA ASN A 512 33.80 39.14 -15.11
C ASN A 512 33.40 38.98 -16.59
N PHE A 513 33.08 40.11 -17.27
CA PHE A 513 32.66 40.10 -18.65
C PHE A 513 33.44 41.17 -19.47
N PRO A 514 33.68 40.96 -20.75
CA PRO A 514 34.43 41.95 -21.57
C PRO A 514 33.73 43.32 -21.61
N ALA A 515 34.50 44.38 -21.39
CA ALA A 515 34.09 45.75 -21.68
C ALA A 515 34.37 46.02 -23.17
N ASN A 516 33.33 46.29 -23.95
CA ASN A 516 33.40 46.52 -25.38
C ASN A 516 33.30 48.01 -25.71
N SER A 517 33.77 48.40 -26.88
CA SER A 517 33.70 49.77 -27.37
C SER A 517 34.19 50.80 -26.34
N VAL A 518 35.24 50.41 -25.60
CA VAL A 518 35.81 51.30 -24.56
C VAL A 518 36.37 52.54 -25.19
N LEU A 519 35.96 53.70 -24.69
CA LEU A 519 36.35 55.05 -25.20
C LEU A 519 36.82 55.90 -24.00
N LEU A 520 38.03 56.40 -24.01
CA LEU A 520 38.51 57.32 -23.02
C LEU A 520 38.29 58.77 -23.53
N ILE A 521 37.60 59.61 -22.82
CA ILE A 521 37.32 61.01 -23.12
C ILE A 521 37.99 61.84 -22.04
N ASN A 522 38.75 62.86 -22.49
CA ASN A 522 39.38 63.86 -21.60
C ASN A 522 39.24 65.23 -22.20
N GLY A 523 38.39 66.07 -21.61
CA GLY A 523 38.29 67.48 -21.95
C GLY A 523 39.63 68.18 -21.79
N VAL A 524 39.92 69.25 -22.59
CA VAL A 524 41.10 70.08 -22.36
C VAL A 524 40.91 70.86 -21.08
N PRO A 525 41.77 70.66 -20.05
CA PRO A 525 41.67 71.42 -18.81
C PRO A 525 41.91 72.91 -18.99
N GLU A 526 41.31 73.72 -18.11
CA GLU A 526 41.58 75.16 -18.12
C GLU A 526 43.07 75.45 -17.90
N GLY A 527 43.67 76.37 -18.76
CA GLY A 527 45.09 76.71 -18.74
C GLY A 527 45.97 75.73 -19.52
N ALA A 528 45.37 74.78 -20.25
CA ALA A 528 46.15 73.84 -21.07
C ALA A 528 45.68 73.83 -22.54
N LEU A 529 46.54 73.34 -23.41
CA LEU A 529 46.25 73.03 -24.79
C LEU A 529 46.65 71.59 -25.10
N PHE A 530 45.84 70.89 -25.90
CA PHE A 530 46.17 69.50 -26.29
C PHE A 530 47.35 69.54 -27.24
N VAL A 531 48.34 68.65 -27.07
CA VAL A 531 49.48 68.44 -27.96
C VAL A 531 49.11 67.41 -29.03
N PRO A 532 48.89 67.76 -30.29
CA PRO A 532 48.54 66.83 -31.36
C PRO A 532 49.61 65.73 -31.51
N ASN A 533 49.16 64.50 -31.95
CA ASN A 533 50.04 63.35 -32.20
C ASN A 533 50.74 62.80 -30.93
N SER A 534 50.27 63.17 -29.73
CA SER A 534 50.86 62.75 -28.43
C SER A 534 50.17 61.52 -27.82
N VAL A 535 49.08 61.05 -28.44
CA VAL A 535 48.30 59.93 -27.90
C VAL A 535 49.01 58.63 -28.23
N THR A 536 49.15 57.78 -27.19
CA THR A 536 49.54 56.37 -27.38
C THR A 536 48.51 55.46 -26.68
N LEU A 537 48.31 54.25 -27.19
CA LEU A 537 47.58 53.17 -26.58
C LEU A 537 48.48 51.93 -26.39
N ASN A 538 48.74 51.51 -25.19
CA ASN A 538 49.67 50.42 -24.84
C ASN A 538 51.07 50.65 -25.53
N GLY A 539 51.53 51.89 -25.55
CA GLY A 539 52.79 52.26 -26.11
C GLY A 539 52.81 52.47 -27.68
N ILE A 540 51.68 52.14 -28.32
CA ILE A 540 51.52 52.30 -29.77
C ILE A 540 50.98 53.73 -30.08
N SER A 541 51.61 54.49 -30.94
CA SER A 541 51.19 55.85 -31.30
C SER A 541 49.84 55.83 -32.05
N LEU A 542 48.97 56.78 -31.68
CA LEU A 542 47.68 57.06 -32.32
C LEU A 542 47.68 58.54 -32.81
N PRO A 543 48.32 58.90 -33.93
CA PRO A 543 48.58 60.29 -34.27
C PRO A 543 47.32 61.14 -34.51
N ASP A 544 46.25 60.53 -35.04
CA ASP A 544 45.01 61.26 -35.34
C ASP A 544 44.01 61.25 -34.14
N ALA A 545 44.38 60.61 -33.01
CA ALA A 545 43.52 60.54 -31.86
C ALA A 545 43.53 61.83 -31.04
N SER A 546 42.35 62.21 -30.53
CA SER A 546 42.21 63.36 -29.67
C SER A 546 41.45 62.96 -28.42
N PRO A 547 41.92 63.24 -27.20
CA PRO A 547 41.19 62.91 -25.95
C PRO A 547 39.86 63.65 -25.84
N THR A 548 39.70 64.82 -26.54
CA THR A 548 38.45 65.60 -26.53
C THR A 548 37.35 64.96 -27.40
N LEU A 549 37.73 64.25 -28.46
CA LEU A 549 36.79 63.49 -29.31
C LEU A 549 36.59 62.06 -28.85
N GLY A 550 37.44 61.63 -27.93
CA GLY A 550 37.46 60.26 -27.42
C GLY A 550 38.51 59.38 -28.07
N ILE A 551 39.32 58.71 -27.29
CA ILE A 551 40.36 57.76 -27.72
C ILE A 551 39.78 56.39 -27.72
N PRO A 552 39.60 55.70 -28.85
CA PRO A 552 39.06 54.33 -28.90
C PRO A 552 40.08 53.32 -28.32
N VAL A 553 39.71 52.62 -27.28
CA VAL A 553 40.52 51.61 -26.60
C VAL A 553 40.22 50.23 -27.15
N GLY A 554 38.94 49.99 -27.55
CA GLY A 554 38.50 48.74 -28.09
C GLY A 554 37.88 47.84 -26.99
N ILE A 555 38.31 46.58 -26.88
CA ILE A 555 37.81 45.61 -25.89
C ILE A 555 38.83 45.47 -24.77
N ILE A 556 38.39 45.54 -23.52
CA ILE A 556 39.19 45.16 -22.36
C ILE A 556 38.58 43.89 -21.75
N ALA A 557 39.31 42.77 -21.86
CA ALA A 557 38.88 41.50 -21.31
C ALA A 557 38.82 41.51 -19.75
N PRO A 558 38.10 40.63 -19.11
CA PRO A 558 38.10 40.53 -17.64
C PRO A 558 39.52 40.39 -17.06
N GLY A 559 39.87 41.22 -16.11
CA GLY A 559 41.21 41.27 -15.48
C GLY A 559 42.29 42.00 -16.29
N ASP A 560 42.04 42.37 -17.55
CA ASP A 560 43.01 43.08 -18.38
C ASP A 560 42.98 44.57 -18.14
N SER A 561 44.07 45.23 -18.57
CA SER A 561 44.24 46.68 -18.50
C SER A 561 44.72 47.27 -19.84
N ALA A 562 44.28 48.47 -20.11
CA ALA A 562 44.80 49.30 -21.21
C ALA A 562 45.43 50.58 -20.66
N THR A 563 46.61 50.98 -21.19
CA THR A 563 47.33 52.21 -20.81
C THR A 563 47.30 53.20 -21.94
N ILE A 564 46.76 54.36 -21.68
CA ILE A 564 46.70 55.47 -22.65
C ILE A 564 47.56 56.59 -22.13
N THR A 565 48.47 57.13 -22.97
CA THR A 565 49.17 58.37 -22.67
C THR A 565 48.75 59.46 -23.65
N PHE A 566 48.72 60.71 -23.21
CA PHE A 566 48.45 61.92 -23.96
C PHE A 566 49.07 63.13 -23.28
N GLN A 567 49.29 64.20 -24.04
CA GLN A 567 50.03 65.40 -23.57
C GLN A 567 49.19 66.66 -23.68
N PHE A 568 49.30 67.48 -22.60
CA PHE A 568 48.81 68.85 -22.62
C PHE A 568 49.98 69.81 -22.38
N LEU A 569 50.01 70.94 -23.15
CA LEU A 569 50.88 72.05 -22.94
C LEU A 569 50.27 73.02 -21.94
N ALA A 570 50.96 73.39 -20.86
CA ALA A 570 50.55 74.46 -19.99
C ALA A 570 50.62 75.81 -20.74
N SER A 571 49.46 76.39 -21.01
CA SER A 571 49.38 77.59 -21.91
C SER A 571 49.08 78.88 -21.15
N SER A 572 48.50 78.78 -19.98
CA SER A 572 48.23 79.93 -19.12
C SER A 572 48.05 79.46 -17.63
N ILE A 573 48.17 80.42 -16.72
CA ILE A 573 47.87 80.11 -15.28
C ILE A 573 46.37 80.12 -15.07
N PRO A 574 45.76 78.97 -14.70
CA PRO A 574 44.35 78.93 -14.35
C PRO A 574 44.05 79.80 -13.20
N PRO A 575 42.76 80.22 -12.94
CA PRO A 575 42.39 81.06 -11.85
C PRO A 575 42.76 80.48 -10.48
N GLN A 576 42.78 79.14 -10.34
CA GLN A 576 43.13 78.42 -9.10
C GLN A 576 44.65 78.08 -9.02
N GLY A 577 45.47 78.57 -9.96
CA GLY A 577 46.93 78.37 -9.98
C GLY A 577 47.34 76.94 -10.36
N ALA A 578 46.43 76.09 -10.78
CA ALA A 578 46.72 74.69 -11.14
C ALA A 578 45.80 74.18 -12.24
N ILE A 579 46.33 73.33 -13.11
CA ILE A 579 45.59 72.56 -14.08
C ILE A 579 44.98 71.37 -13.37
N ILE A 580 43.64 71.32 -13.37
CA ILE A 580 42.87 70.23 -12.78
C ILE A 580 42.33 69.33 -13.91
N ASN A 581 42.75 68.08 -13.94
CA ASN A 581 42.41 67.15 -15.02
C ASN A 581 41.69 65.88 -14.45
N GLN A 582 40.64 65.46 -15.20
CA GLN A 582 39.89 64.23 -14.93
C GLN A 582 39.41 63.62 -16.24
N ALA A 583 39.57 62.34 -16.42
CA ALA A 583 39.13 61.61 -17.61
C ALA A 583 37.81 60.85 -17.30
N LEU A 584 37.01 60.66 -18.33
CA LEU A 584 35.81 59.86 -18.36
C LEU A 584 36.01 58.69 -19.32
N THR A 585 35.74 57.48 -18.84
CA THR A 585 35.72 56.26 -19.69
C THR A 585 34.27 55.85 -19.90
N SER A 586 33.86 55.61 -21.15
CA SER A 586 32.60 55.01 -21.50
C SER A 586 32.84 53.64 -22.13
N TYR A 587 31.97 52.69 -21.92
CA TYR A 587 32.06 51.34 -22.46
C TYR A 587 30.68 50.68 -22.50
N THR A 588 30.57 49.59 -23.29
CA THR A 588 29.37 48.75 -23.36
C THR A 588 29.74 47.33 -22.99
N TYR A 589 28.75 46.54 -22.49
CA TYR A 589 28.90 45.11 -22.28
C TYR A 589 27.55 44.42 -22.43
N ILE A 590 27.56 43.09 -22.69
CA ILE A 590 26.37 42.29 -22.89
C ILE A 590 26.05 41.54 -21.61
N VAL A 591 24.91 41.83 -21.01
CA VAL A 591 24.38 41.05 -19.87
C VAL A 591 23.67 39.82 -20.39
N ASP A 592 22.69 39.99 -21.26
CA ASP A 592 21.91 38.95 -21.91
C ASP A 592 22.18 39.01 -23.43
N PRO A 593 22.65 37.92 -24.06
CA PRO A 593 22.93 37.89 -25.52
C PRO A 593 21.72 38.24 -26.42
N SER A 594 20.49 38.09 -25.87
CA SER A 594 19.25 38.43 -26.58
C SER A 594 18.82 39.89 -26.46
N GLN A 595 19.53 40.69 -25.63
CA GLN A 595 19.20 42.07 -25.31
C GLN A 595 20.28 43.02 -25.83
N PRO A 596 19.95 44.33 -26.07
CA PRO A 596 20.95 45.34 -26.41
C PRO A 596 22.04 45.45 -25.32
N PRO A 597 23.31 45.84 -25.72
CA PRO A 597 24.36 46.06 -24.75
C PRO A 597 24.04 47.18 -23.74
N VAL A 598 24.46 46.99 -22.53
CA VAL A 598 24.38 47.99 -21.45
C VAL A 598 25.53 48.98 -21.64
N THR A 599 25.26 50.29 -21.52
CA THR A 599 26.28 51.35 -21.53
C THR A 599 26.60 51.76 -20.09
N ALA A 600 27.90 51.87 -19.79
CA ALA A 600 28.38 52.30 -18.49
C ALA A 600 29.51 53.32 -18.63
N THR A 601 29.75 54.09 -17.57
CA THR A 601 30.82 55.12 -17.51
C THR A 601 31.59 54.99 -16.20
N SER A 602 32.87 55.40 -16.24
CA SER A 602 33.76 55.47 -15.09
C SER A 602 34.60 56.76 -15.15
N SER A 603 34.54 57.58 -14.11
CA SER A 603 35.41 58.75 -14.00
C SER A 603 36.76 58.39 -13.33
N SER A 604 37.85 58.95 -13.78
CA SER A 604 39.15 58.80 -13.12
C SER A 604 39.17 59.58 -11.80
N ASN A 605 40.21 59.38 -11.01
CA ASN A 605 40.62 60.34 -10.01
C ASN A 605 40.98 61.71 -10.64
N THR A 606 40.86 62.81 -9.89
CA THR A 606 41.30 64.13 -10.30
C THR A 606 42.81 64.23 -10.08
N VAL A 607 43.50 64.75 -11.10
CA VAL A 607 44.96 65.08 -11.06
C VAL A 607 45.16 66.56 -11.10
N THR A 608 45.91 67.08 -10.12
CA THR A 608 46.21 68.53 -9.99
C THR A 608 47.71 68.78 -10.29
N THR A 609 48.00 69.66 -11.24
CA THR A 609 49.36 70.10 -11.58
C THR A 609 49.44 71.62 -11.39
N ALA A 610 50.20 72.03 -10.41
CA ALA A 610 50.41 73.48 -10.16
C ALA A 610 51.12 74.14 -11.34
N VAL A 611 50.63 75.31 -11.83
CA VAL A 611 51.27 76.11 -12.84
C VAL A 611 51.95 77.28 -12.17
N VAL A 612 53.25 77.33 -12.19
CA VAL A 612 54.05 78.39 -11.61
C VAL A 612 54.77 79.11 -12.72
N ASP A 613 54.61 80.43 -12.80
CA ASP A 613 55.26 81.26 -13.80
C ASP A 613 55.53 82.67 -13.25
N ALA A 614 56.69 83.23 -13.64
CA ALA A 614 57.06 84.59 -13.36
C ALA A 614 57.13 85.38 -14.66
N SER A 615 56.17 86.25 -14.91
CA SER A 615 56.03 87.02 -16.13
C SER A 615 56.11 88.49 -15.78
N LEU A 616 57.20 89.13 -16.17
CA LEU A 616 57.44 90.54 -15.94
C LEU A 616 56.99 91.42 -17.12
N SER A 617 56.20 92.43 -16.82
CA SER A 617 55.94 93.54 -17.75
C SER A 617 56.72 94.76 -17.31
N VAL A 618 57.28 95.48 -18.27
CA VAL A 618 58.07 96.66 -17.98
C VAL A 618 57.45 97.83 -18.77
N ILE A 619 57.13 98.93 -18.09
CA ILE A 619 56.61 100.15 -18.65
C ILE A 619 57.57 101.27 -18.27
N LYS A 620 58.11 102.00 -19.24
CA LYS A 620 58.94 103.14 -19.04
C LYS A 620 58.22 104.42 -19.42
N ASN A 621 58.16 105.39 -18.55
CA ASN A 621 57.59 106.72 -18.77
C ASN A 621 58.65 107.76 -18.56
N THR A 622 58.49 108.96 -19.12
CA THR A 622 59.28 110.11 -18.84
C THR A 622 58.42 111.27 -18.39
N ASP A 623 58.92 112.08 -17.47
CA ASP A 623 58.27 113.25 -16.92
C ASP A 623 58.21 114.42 -17.92
N SER A 624 59.07 114.37 -19.00
CA SER A 624 59.07 115.34 -20.01
C SER A 624 59.42 114.79 -21.35
N ILE A 625 58.75 115.20 -22.44
CA ILE A 625 59.01 114.83 -23.80
C ILE A 625 59.86 115.81 -24.60
N VAL A 626 60.09 117.04 -23.94
CA VAL A 626 60.96 118.10 -24.45
C VAL A 626 61.75 118.66 -23.32
N GLN A 627 63.03 118.74 -23.45
CA GLN A 627 63.91 119.32 -22.43
C GLN A 627 64.98 120.19 -23.01
N SER A 628 65.50 121.16 -22.24
CA SER A 628 66.60 122.02 -22.64
C SER A 628 67.95 121.33 -22.38
N THR A 629 69.04 121.85 -23.00
CA THR A 629 70.38 121.42 -22.62
C THR A 629 70.61 121.80 -21.14
N ASP A 630 71.14 121.09 -20.34
CA ASP A 630 71.31 121.17 -18.85
C ASP A 630 70.06 120.75 -18.01
N GLY A 631 68.96 120.36 -18.69
CA GLY A 631 67.77 119.92 -18.02
C GLY A 631 67.87 118.45 -17.63
N THR A 632 67.25 118.08 -16.51
CA THR A 632 67.15 116.68 -16.03
C THR A 632 65.91 116.05 -16.54
N ILE A 633 66.04 114.86 -17.15
CA ILE A 633 64.86 114.00 -17.50
C ILE A 633 64.74 112.90 -16.50
N THR A 634 63.55 112.73 -15.89
CA THR A 634 63.27 111.67 -14.97
C THR A 634 62.54 110.57 -15.74
N TYR A 635 63.14 109.41 -15.84
CA TYR A 635 62.51 108.21 -16.31
C TYR A 635 61.96 107.36 -15.15
N THR A 636 60.71 106.97 -15.27
CA THR A 636 60.12 106.07 -14.30
C THR A 636 59.89 104.74 -15.03
N VAL A 637 60.50 103.69 -14.55
CA VAL A 637 60.30 102.32 -15.01
C VAL A 637 59.52 101.54 -13.99
N VAL A 638 58.32 101.07 -14.41
CA VAL A 638 57.46 100.14 -13.59
C VAL A 638 57.70 98.76 -14.07
N VAL A 639 58.22 97.89 -13.22
CA VAL A 639 58.38 96.49 -13.50
C VAL A 639 57.34 95.78 -12.64
N GLN A 640 56.35 95.09 -13.36
CA GLN A 640 55.26 94.37 -12.65
C GLN A 640 55.38 92.87 -12.95
N ASN A 641 55.34 92.03 -11.94
CA ASN A 641 55.24 90.59 -12.11
C ASN A 641 53.76 90.21 -12.20
N ASN A 642 53.33 89.81 -13.38
CA ASN A 642 51.98 89.36 -13.72
C ASN A 642 51.81 87.82 -13.52
N GLY A 643 52.93 87.12 -13.18
CA GLY A 643 52.91 85.70 -12.86
C GLY A 643 52.45 85.43 -11.41
N ASN A 644 52.36 84.11 -11.05
CA ASN A 644 51.95 83.67 -9.73
C ASN A 644 53.10 83.17 -8.81
N THR A 645 54.32 83.29 -9.25
CA THR A 645 55.53 83.01 -8.48
C THR A 645 56.49 84.16 -8.46
N THR A 646 57.43 84.22 -7.52
CA THR A 646 58.39 85.32 -7.33
C THR A 646 59.43 85.29 -8.45
N ALA A 647 59.61 86.41 -9.19
CA ALA A 647 60.76 86.64 -10.08
C ALA A 647 61.95 86.99 -9.17
N ASN A 648 62.97 86.17 -9.12
CA ASN A 648 64.22 86.39 -8.38
C ASN A 648 65.30 87.03 -9.27
N THR A 649 66.25 87.79 -8.70
CA THR A 649 67.40 88.42 -9.35
C THR A 649 66.99 89.25 -10.54
N VAL A 650 65.94 90.08 -10.42
CA VAL A 650 65.48 90.98 -11.50
C VAL A 650 66.52 92.07 -11.74
N THR A 651 67.04 92.13 -12.90
CA THR A 651 68.03 93.17 -13.34
C THR A 651 67.39 94.08 -14.36
N LEU A 652 67.45 95.44 -14.13
CA LEU A 652 67.07 96.45 -15.14
C LEU A 652 68.28 97.03 -15.77
N THR A 653 68.36 97.02 -17.06
CA THR A 653 69.42 97.72 -17.83
C THR A 653 68.72 98.76 -18.69
N ASP A 654 69.24 100.01 -18.66
CA ASP A 654 68.73 101.13 -19.39
C ASP A 654 69.94 101.87 -20.08
N LEU A 655 69.89 101.97 -21.41
CA LEU A 655 70.90 102.69 -22.20
C LEU A 655 70.40 104.12 -22.45
N VAL A 656 70.90 105.08 -21.72
CA VAL A 656 70.57 106.49 -21.84
C VAL A 656 71.47 107.16 -22.86
#